data_e9eaf07b894188c1a6d562c0fdd00fe0
#
_entry.id   e9eaf07b894188c1a6d562c0fdd00fe0
#
_cell.length_a   1.000
_cell.length_b   1.000
_cell.length_c   1.000
_cell.angle_alpha   90.00
_cell.angle_beta   90.00
_cell.angle_gamma   90.00
#
_symmetry.space_group_name_H-M   'P 1'
#
loop_
_entity.id
_entity.type
_entity.pdbx_description
1 polymer ?
#
loop_
_entity_poly.entity_id
_entity_poly.type
_entity_poly.pdbx_seq_one_letter_code
_entity_poly.pdbx_strand_id
1 'polypeptide(L)'
;MRRLVLFLALLAPEPLFAQSSTHPLDGLATAEYWSVYDALQSAGHLTPETKFTSVLLHPPSKATVLAWKPGQPVSREADVVLLRDSKTYTARVDIAAKRVVEFGELKGAQSAFLASEIFGADAYIKKDARIIEALRKRGISDLRTVSCSALPVAYRAVPAQGTERVGFGSCSRTHGTYHSWGRSIEGLTFQVDIAAKKVTSISDTDTVPVPTSEQNYEEIPDRPRPNTTPISTFQPLGQGFRIDHGDISWQNWRFRMRIDPRVGVVLNLVQIIDEGRARSVLYEASVSELFVPYMDPGNGWNNRAFIDAGEFFAGVGFLKPLKPGLDCPASATWFDGQTISEDGAPRLTSRLACLFERAPENPAWRHLQGSEVYGRPSRELVLRSAATIGNYDYLLDWRFTPDGTLTVAVGATGVIETKSTTMTAAHDAHSGPETGQLVAEGVIGVNHDHYFSYRLDFDVDGTSNSFMLNRMVPQRVDNDPMRKSIWVNQPVVAAREKDAILDIRLDQPSMWMFMNPSVRGSLNYPVAYEVMPGATAKSILSTDDPVQRIGAFSEHQFWVTRYNEAERYAAGTYPTSSDANDGLAVWTKANRTIENTDIVGWYTLGFHHITRAEDWPVMPTMWHEFAIRPFHFFNKNPVLDLPKSLADH
;
A
#
# COMPACT_ATOMS: atom_id res chain seq x y z
N MET A 1 22.47 64.53 1.55
CA MET A 1 22.14 63.19 2.03
C MET A 1 20.91 62.69 1.31
N ARG A 2 21.10 61.91 0.22
CA ARG A 2 20.01 61.28 -0.55
C ARG A 2 19.84 59.86 -0.02
N ARG A 3 18.64 59.57 0.54
CA ARG A 3 18.26 58.22 0.98
C ARG A 3 17.87 57.41 -0.24
N LEU A 4 18.61 56.34 -0.51
CA LEU A 4 18.28 55.32 -1.49
C LEU A 4 17.27 54.38 -0.83
N VAL A 5 16.06 54.32 -1.34
CA VAL A 5 15.00 53.37 -0.94
C VAL A 5 15.11 52.19 -1.88
N LEU A 6 15.62 51.06 -1.36
CA LEU A 6 15.66 49.78 -2.06
C LEU A 6 14.25 49.15 -2.02
N PHE A 7 13.58 49.09 -3.17
CA PHE A 7 12.37 48.24 -3.32
C PHE A 7 12.78 46.80 -3.45
N LEU A 8 12.58 46.00 -2.42
CA LEU A 8 12.55 44.55 -2.54
C LEU A 8 11.22 44.16 -3.20
N ALA A 9 11.28 43.78 -4.46
CA ALA A 9 10.15 43.10 -5.11
C ALA A 9 10.05 41.68 -4.54
N LEU A 10 9.05 41.44 -3.68
CA LEU A 10 8.59 40.11 -3.32
C LEU A 10 8.01 39.46 -4.58
N LEU A 11 8.77 38.57 -5.19
CA LEU A 11 8.27 37.62 -6.17
C LEU A 11 7.30 36.68 -5.45
N ALA A 12 6.01 36.93 -5.61
CA ALA A 12 4.99 35.95 -5.24
C ALA A 12 5.24 34.67 -6.06
N PRO A 13 5.19 33.46 -5.46
CA PRO A 13 5.26 32.25 -6.25
C PRO A 13 4.08 32.23 -7.24
N GLU A 14 4.39 32.09 -8.51
CA GLU A 14 3.35 31.88 -9.53
C GLU A 14 2.54 30.64 -9.12
N PRO A 15 1.20 30.68 -9.23
CA PRO A 15 0.40 29.49 -9.02
C PRO A 15 0.82 28.45 -10.05
N LEU A 16 1.27 27.28 -9.60
CA LEU A 16 1.48 26.12 -10.44
C LEU A 16 0.13 25.81 -11.09
N PHE A 17 -0.06 26.30 -12.33
CA PHE A 17 -1.17 25.90 -13.16
C PHE A 17 -1.17 24.37 -13.25
N ALA A 18 -2.34 23.77 -13.08
CA ALA A 18 -2.57 22.35 -13.27
C ALA A 18 -1.92 21.94 -14.60
N GLN A 19 -0.79 21.24 -14.53
CA GLN A 19 -0.09 20.78 -15.71
C GLN A 19 -1.03 19.84 -16.48
N SER A 20 -1.28 20.13 -17.74
CA SER A 20 -1.88 19.17 -18.65
C SER A 20 -0.98 17.93 -18.64
N SER A 21 -1.56 16.73 -18.48
CA SER A 21 -0.79 15.49 -18.55
C SER A 21 -0.03 15.42 -19.86
N THR A 22 1.27 15.22 -19.75
CA THR A 22 2.20 15.22 -20.90
C THR A 22 2.61 13.81 -21.31
N HIS A 23 2.29 12.81 -20.50
CA HIS A 23 2.64 11.42 -20.71
C HIS A 23 1.43 10.49 -20.51
N PRO A 24 1.32 9.37 -21.26
CA PRO A 24 0.19 8.42 -21.13
C PRO A 24 -0.08 7.91 -19.72
N LEU A 25 0.95 7.76 -18.90
CA LEU A 25 0.87 7.23 -17.55
C LEU A 25 0.78 8.29 -16.44
N ASP A 26 0.69 9.57 -16.77
CA ASP A 26 0.47 10.62 -15.77
C ASP A 26 -0.90 10.43 -15.11
N GLY A 27 -1.02 10.78 -13.82
CA GLY A 27 -2.31 10.82 -13.12
C GLY A 27 -3.31 11.72 -13.85
N LEU A 28 -4.60 11.52 -13.58
CA LEU A 28 -5.64 12.36 -14.18
C LEU A 28 -5.53 13.80 -13.65
N ALA A 29 -5.56 14.77 -14.56
CA ALA A 29 -5.58 16.18 -14.22
C ALA A 29 -7.00 16.66 -13.88
N THR A 30 -7.14 17.79 -13.18
CA THR A 30 -8.44 18.38 -12.82
C THR A 30 -9.37 18.52 -14.05
N ALA A 31 -8.85 18.97 -15.17
CA ALA A 31 -9.63 19.14 -16.40
C ALA A 31 -10.11 17.81 -16.99
N GLU A 32 -9.35 16.72 -16.78
CA GLU A 32 -9.73 15.38 -17.22
C GLU A 32 -10.86 14.81 -16.35
N TYR A 33 -10.84 15.05 -15.03
CA TYR A 33 -11.98 14.70 -14.17
C TYR A 33 -13.28 15.41 -14.61
N TRP A 34 -13.19 16.69 -14.95
CA TRP A 34 -14.36 17.42 -15.50
C TRP A 34 -14.80 16.87 -16.85
N SER A 35 -13.86 16.46 -17.71
CA SER A 35 -14.22 15.82 -18.99
C SER A 35 -14.97 14.51 -18.79
N VAL A 36 -14.58 13.72 -17.78
CA VAL A 36 -15.29 12.48 -17.38
C VAL A 36 -16.71 12.81 -16.89
N TYR A 37 -16.84 13.82 -16.03
CA TYR A 37 -18.14 14.27 -15.53
C TYR A 37 -19.05 14.71 -16.68
N ASP A 38 -18.56 15.58 -17.56
CA ASP A 38 -19.31 16.10 -18.72
C ASP A 38 -19.77 14.97 -19.66
N ALA A 39 -18.91 13.96 -19.90
CA ALA A 39 -19.25 12.82 -20.73
C ALA A 39 -20.39 11.99 -20.15
N LEU A 40 -20.33 11.68 -18.85
CA LEU A 40 -21.38 10.93 -18.16
C LEU A 40 -22.70 11.72 -18.07
N GLN A 41 -22.61 13.02 -17.81
CA GLN A 41 -23.77 13.91 -17.78
C GLN A 41 -24.44 13.98 -19.15
N SER A 42 -23.67 14.18 -20.22
CA SER A 42 -24.20 14.28 -21.58
C SER A 42 -24.80 12.97 -22.07
N ALA A 43 -24.29 11.84 -21.60
CA ALA A 43 -24.84 10.51 -21.89
C ALA A 43 -26.09 10.15 -21.04
N GLY A 44 -26.50 11.03 -20.10
CA GLY A 44 -27.66 10.80 -19.24
C GLY A 44 -27.44 9.76 -18.14
N HIS A 45 -26.18 9.50 -17.78
CA HIS A 45 -25.85 8.51 -16.75
C HIS A 45 -25.79 9.10 -15.34
N LEU A 46 -25.84 10.43 -15.18
CA LEU A 46 -25.87 11.10 -13.88
C LEU A 46 -27.28 11.59 -13.54
N THR A 47 -27.70 11.32 -12.31
CA THR A 47 -28.90 11.86 -11.66
C THR A 47 -28.47 12.58 -10.37
N PRO A 48 -29.35 13.36 -9.70
CA PRO A 48 -29.02 13.99 -8.41
C PRO A 48 -28.59 12.98 -7.32
N GLU A 49 -29.03 11.74 -7.42
CA GLU A 49 -28.75 10.65 -6.47
C GLU A 49 -27.47 9.88 -6.83
N THR A 50 -26.90 10.09 -8.02
CA THR A 50 -25.69 9.40 -8.44
C THR A 50 -24.49 9.87 -7.61
N LYS A 51 -23.75 8.92 -7.05
CA LYS A 51 -22.51 9.16 -6.32
C LYS A 51 -21.33 8.55 -7.08
N PHE A 52 -20.22 9.28 -7.12
CA PHE A 52 -18.96 8.76 -7.61
C PHE A 52 -18.25 8.03 -6.49
N THR A 53 -17.89 6.78 -6.71
CA THR A 53 -17.05 6.01 -5.77
C THR A 53 -15.59 6.05 -6.19
N SER A 54 -15.30 6.04 -7.50
CA SER A 54 -13.95 6.24 -8.02
C SER A 54 -13.93 6.72 -9.46
N VAL A 55 -12.85 7.41 -9.82
CA VAL A 55 -12.42 7.70 -11.19
C VAL A 55 -10.91 7.46 -11.23
N LEU A 56 -10.48 6.46 -11.99
CA LEU A 56 -9.10 6.02 -12.10
C LEU A 56 -8.62 6.19 -13.54
N LEU A 57 -7.32 6.44 -13.72
CA LEU A 57 -6.73 6.36 -15.04
C LEU A 57 -6.87 4.93 -15.58
N HIS A 58 -7.47 4.77 -16.76
CA HIS A 58 -7.34 3.58 -17.57
C HIS A 58 -6.13 3.77 -18.49
N PRO A 59 -4.96 3.16 -18.20
CA PRO A 59 -3.78 3.41 -19.01
C PRO A 59 -3.93 2.76 -20.39
N PRO A 60 -3.33 3.36 -21.44
CA PRO A 60 -3.19 2.68 -22.71
C PRO A 60 -2.43 1.37 -22.57
N SER A 61 -2.58 0.47 -23.54
CA SER A 61 -1.84 -0.80 -23.52
C SER A 61 -0.33 -0.58 -23.36
N LYS A 62 0.35 -1.49 -22.67
CA LYS A 62 1.81 -1.44 -22.44
C LYS A 62 2.57 -1.21 -23.75
N ALA A 63 2.18 -1.89 -24.83
CA ALA A 63 2.80 -1.72 -26.15
C ALA A 63 2.65 -0.28 -26.69
N THR A 64 1.48 0.34 -26.51
CA THR A 64 1.22 1.72 -26.90
C THR A 64 2.10 2.69 -26.11
N VAL A 65 2.21 2.47 -24.78
CA VAL A 65 3.05 3.31 -23.91
C VAL A 65 4.53 3.21 -24.28
N LEU A 66 5.03 2.00 -24.49
CA LEU A 66 6.44 1.77 -24.85
C LEU A 66 6.79 2.33 -26.25
N ALA A 67 5.83 2.39 -27.15
CA ALA A 67 6.01 2.98 -28.50
C ALA A 67 5.85 4.50 -28.52
N TRP A 68 5.24 5.10 -27.48
CA TRP A 68 4.94 6.53 -27.44
C TRP A 68 6.21 7.38 -27.32
N LYS A 69 6.18 8.55 -27.96
CA LYS A 69 7.28 9.54 -27.90
C LYS A 69 6.73 10.90 -27.47
N PRO A 70 7.52 11.69 -26.74
CA PRO A 70 7.14 13.04 -26.33
C PRO A 70 6.59 13.87 -27.49
N GLY A 71 5.46 14.55 -27.25
CA GLY A 71 4.77 15.37 -28.26
C GLY A 71 3.78 14.62 -29.14
N GLN A 72 3.69 13.28 -29.05
CA GLN A 72 2.63 12.54 -29.74
C GLN A 72 1.31 12.64 -28.93
N PRO A 73 0.15 12.70 -29.61
CA PRO A 73 -1.14 12.67 -28.96
C PRO A 73 -1.34 11.31 -28.27
N VAL A 74 -2.01 11.32 -27.14
CA VAL A 74 -2.36 10.12 -26.37
C VAL A 74 -3.86 10.05 -26.21
N SER A 75 -4.45 8.91 -26.59
CA SER A 75 -5.80 8.57 -26.14
C SER A 75 -5.73 8.21 -24.65
N ARG A 76 -6.48 8.91 -23.81
CA ARG A 76 -6.57 8.66 -22.38
C ARG A 76 -7.99 8.30 -22.03
N GLU A 77 -8.14 7.24 -21.28
CA GLU A 77 -9.44 6.78 -20.79
C GLU A 77 -9.47 6.78 -19.28
N ALA A 78 -10.66 6.81 -18.71
CA ALA A 78 -10.88 6.69 -17.29
C ALA A 78 -11.86 5.55 -17.00
N ASP A 79 -11.51 4.72 -16.02
CA ASP A 79 -12.43 3.77 -15.38
C ASP A 79 -13.19 4.48 -14.27
N VAL A 80 -14.50 4.41 -14.32
CA VAL A 80 -15.41 5.10 -13.39
C VAL A 80 -16.30 4.09 -12.69
N VAL A 81 -16.45 4.26 -11.39
CA VAL A 81 -17.43 3.49 -10.59
C VAL A 81 -18.42 4.44 -9.95
N LEU A 82 -19.70 4.18 -10.19
CA LEU A 82 -20.82 4.99 -9.71
C LEU A 82 -21.74 4.15 -8.81
N LEU A 83 -22.31 4.80 -7.81
CA LEU A 83 -23.38 4.24 -6.98
C LEU A 83 -24.66 5.04 -7.24
N ARG A 84 -25.73 4.35 -7.60
CA ARG A 84 -27.05 4.94 -7.81
C ARG A 84 -28.12 3.93 -7.45
N ASP A 85 -29.14 4.33 -6.68
CA ASP A 85 -30.23 3.46 -6.24
C ASP A 85 -29.75 2.13 -5.63
N SER A 86 -28.69 2.20 -4.81
CA SER A 86 -28.00 1.04 -4.18
C SER A 86 -27.35 0.06 -5.15
N LYS A 87 -27.27 0.41 -6.43
CA LYS A 87 -26.64 -0.38 -7.48
C LYS A 87 -25.31 0.26 -7.88
N THR A 88 -24.32 -0.58 -8.11
CA THR A 88 -23.03 -0.18 -8.63
C THR A 88 -23.05 -0.22 -10.17
N TYR A 89 -22.57 0.84 -10.79
CA TYR A 89 -22.38 0.92 -12.22
C TYR A 89 -20.89 1.18 -12.50
N THR A 90 -20.42 0.60 -13.59
CA THR A 90 -19.08 0.86 -14.14
C THR A 90 -19.20 1.57 -15.47
N ALA A 91 -18.27 2.46 -15.74
CA ALA A 91 -18.13 3.11 -17.03
C ALA A 91 -16.68 3.22 -17.44
N ARG A 92 -16.42 3.22 -18.74
CA ARG A 92 -15.17 3.65 -19.34
C ARG A 92 -15.43 4.88 -20.19
N VAL A 93 -14.61 5.90 -20.00
CA VAL A 93 -14.78 7.20 -20.64
C VAL A 93 -13.52 7.56 -21.42
N ASP A 94 -13.67 7.80 -22.72
CA ASP A 94 -12.66 8.46 -23.54
C ASP A 94 -12.64 9.94 -23.16
N ILE A 95 -11.56 10.38 -22.56
CA ILE A 95 -11.42 11.71 -21.96
C ILE A 95 -11.33 12.79 -23.07
N ALA A 96 -10.57 12.51 -24.12
CA ALA A 96 -10.35 13.46 -25.20
C ALA A 96 -11.62 13.68 -26.04
N ALA A 97 -12.33 12.59 -26.34
CA ALA A 97 -13.59 12.64 -27.07
C ALA A 97 -14.80 13.03 -26.21
N LYS A 98 -14.64 13.11 -24.88
CA LYS A 98 -15.72 13.29 -23.89
C LYS A 98 -16.88 12.32 -24.14
N ARG A 99 -16.57 11.06 -24.32
CA ARG A 99 -17.54 10.03 -24.72
C ARG A 99 -17.45 8.83 -23.80
N VAL A 100 -18.61 8.36 -23.36
CA VAL A 100 -18.74 7.08 -22.64
C VAL A 100 -18.55 5.95 -23.65
N VAL A 101 -17.53 5.12 -23.41
CA VAL A 101 -17.16 3.97 -24.27
C VAL A 101 -17.95 2.74 -23.86
N GLU A 102 -18.00 2.51 -22.54
CA GLU A 102 -18.70 1.39 -21.91
C GLU A 102 -19.50 1.90 -20.72
N PHE A 103 -20.67 1.32 -20.48
CA PHE A 103 -21.48 1.56 -19.29
C PHE A 103 -22.30 0.33 -18.96
N GLY A 104 -22.29 -0.10 -17.69
CA GLY A 104 -23.08 -1.27 -17.27
C GLY A 104 -23.24 -1.37 -15.76
N GLU A 105 -24.24 -2.16 -15.32
CA GLU A 105 -24.43 -2.52 -13.92
C GLU A 105 -23.42 -3.60 -13.52
N LEU A 106 -22.67 -3.39 -12.44
CA LEU A 106 -21.78 -4.38 -11.85
C LEU A 106 -22.61 -5.44 -11.11
N LYS A 107 -22.39 -6.70 -11.47
CA LYS A 107 -23.08 -7.84 -10.85
C LYS A 107 -22.07 -8.68 -10.05
N GLY A 108 -22.53 -9.29 -8.95
CA GLY A 108 -21.72 -10.21 -8.14
C GLY A 108 -20.76 -9.53 -7.14
N ALA A 109 -20.63 -8.20 -7.20
CA ALA A 109 -19.83 -7.41 -6.26
C ALA A 109 -20.43 -6.01 -6.10
N GLN A 110 -19.88 -5.22 -5.19
CA GLN A 110 -20.27 -3.83 -4.98
C GLN A 110 -19.05 -2.89 -5.04
N SER A 111 -19.33 -1.60 -5.24
CA SER A 111 -18.32 -0.55 -5.09
C SER A 111 -17.84 -0.48 -3.63
N ALA A 112 -16.64 0.07 -3.43
CA ALA A 112 -16.19 0.52 -2.11
C ALA A 112 -17.27 1.35 -1.41
N PHE A 113 -17.30 1.32 -0.07
CA PHE A 113 -18.22 2.16 0.70
C PHE A 113 -17.76 3.61 0.65
N LEU A 114 -18.74 4.50 0.55
CA LEU A 114 -18.50 5.93 0.59
C LEU A 114 -18.22 6.38 2.04
N ALA A 115 -17.40 7.41 2.20
CA ALA A 115 -17.18 8.01 3.51
C ALA A 115 -18.51 8.48 4.15
N SER A 116 -19.44 9.01 3.34
CA SER A 116 -20.78 9.39 3.79
C SER A 116 -21.63 8.21 4.25
N GLU A 117 -21.40 7.00 3.73
CA GLU A 117 -22.09 5.78 4.17
C GLU A 117 -21.53 5.31 5.52
N ILE A 118 -20.19 5.25 5.65
CA ILE A 118 -19.52 4.78 6.88
C ILE A 118 -19.78 5.71 8.06
N PHE A 119 -19.44 7.00 7.91
CA PHE A 119 -19.57 7.97 8.99
C PHE A 119 -21.00 8.50 9.16
N GLY A 120 -21.79 8.51 8.10
CA GLY A 120 -23.20 8.88 8.16
C GLY A 120 -24.08 7.85 8.87
N ALA A 121 -23.61 6.62 9.03
CA ALA A 121 -24.32 5.54 9.69
C ALA A 121 -24.61 5.84 11.17
N ASP A 122 -23.73 6.54 11.87
CA ASP A 122 -23.90 6.94 13.28
C ASP A 122 -25.24 7.58 13.56
N ALA A 123 -25.68 8.46 12.66
CA ALA A 123 -26.90 9.27 12.87
C ALA A 123 -28.20 8.44 12.91
N TYR A 124 -28.31 7.36 12.13
CA TYR A 124 -29.50 6.51 12.13
C TYR A 124 -29.35 5.28 13.03
N ILE A 125 -28.14 4.77 13.26
CA ILE A 125 -27.89 3.72 14.24
C ILE A 125 -28.31 4.17 15.64
N LYS A 126 -27.90 5.36 16.06
CA LYS A 126 -28.24 5.94 17.38
C LYS A 126 -29.71 6.35 17.54
N LYS A 127 -30.56 6.19 16.51
CA LYS A 127 -32.02 6.36 16.58
C LYS A 127 -32.75 5.04 16.80
N ASP A 128 -32.10 3.88 16.62
CA ASP A 128 -32.71 2.58 16.85
C ASP A 128 -32.91 2.34 18.36
N ALA A 129 -34.17 2.12 18.77
CA ALA A 129 -34.52 1.96 20.17
C ALA A 129 -33.79 0.78 20.84
N ARG A 130 -33.49 -0.26 20.08
CA ARG A 130 -32.78 -1.45 20.58
C ARG A 130 -31.30 -1.10 20.90
N ILE A 131 -30.66 -0.28 20.07
CA ILE A 131 -29.29 0.23 20.30
C ILE A 131 -29.27 1.14 21.52
N ILE A 132 -30.23 2.06 21.64
CA ILE A 132 -30.35 2.96 22.80
C ILE A 132 -30.48 2.16 24.10
N GLU A 133 -31.34 1.13 24.10
CA GLU A 133 -31.55 0.26 25.27
C GLU A 133 -30.28 -0.54 25.62
N ALA A 134 -29.59 -1.10 24.61
CA ALA A 134 -28.34 -1.82 24.82
C ALA A 134 -27.22 -0.92 25.39
N LEU A 135 -27.14 0.34 24.95
CA LEU A 135 -26.21 1.32 25.49
C LEU A 135 -26.57 1.68 26.92
N ARG A 136 -27.88 1.86 27.22
CA ARG A 136 -28.38 2.16 28.58
C ARG A 136 -28.06 1.05 29.58
N LYS A 137 -28.18 -0.22 29.20
CA LYS A 137 -27.76 -1.38 30.00
C LYS A 137 -26.26 -1.31 30.39
N ARG A 138 -25.42 -0.67 29.57
CA ARG A 138 -24.00 -0.46 29.81
C ARG A 138 -23.68 0.88 30.50
N GLY A 139 -24.71 1.54 31.09
CA GLY A 139 -24.57 2.80 31.81
C GLY A 139 -24.33 4.02 30.91
N ILE A 140 -24.60 3.91 29.60
CA ILE A 140 -24.39 4.97 28.63
C ILE A 140 -25.75 5.59 28.26
N SER A 141 -26.03 6.78 28.78
CA SER A 141 -27.28 7.52 28.49
C SER A 141 -27.06 8.72 27.56
N ASP A 142 -25.86 9.32 27.55
CA ASP A 142 -25.53 10.42 26.66
C ASP A 142 -24.92 9.89 25.33
N LEU A 143 -25.75 9.82 24.32
CA LEU A 143 -25.37 9.33 22.98
C LEU A 143 -24.35 10.22 22.25
N ARG A 144 -24.11 11.45 22.71
CA ARG A 144 -23.07 12.34 22.15
C ARG A 144 -21.66 11.83 22.49
N THR A 145 -21.55 10.97 23.53
CA THR A 145 -20.29 10.36 23.95
C THR A 145 -19.99 9.02 23.26
N VAL A 146 -20.78 8.65 22.26
CA VAL A 146 -20.68 7.40 21.51
C VAL A 146 -20.55 7.68 20.03
N SER A 147 -19.69 6.95 19.36
CA SER A 147 -19.65 6.88 17.90
C SER A 147 -19.94 5.45 17.46
N CYS A 148 -20.85 5.29 16.53
CA CYS A 148 -21.17 4.00 15.92
C CYS A 148 -20.84 4.05 14.42
N SER A 149 -20.26 2.99 13.89
CA SER A 149 -19.95 2.87 12.47
C SER A 149 -20.49 1.56 11.90
N ALA A 150 -20.65 1.52 10.60
CA ALA A 150 -20.94 0.30 9.85
C ALA A 150 -19.91 0.17 8.74
N LEU A 151 -19.11 -0.88 8.79
CA LEU A 151 -18.02 -1.15 7.84
C LEU A 151 -18.47 -2.17 6.79
N PRO A 152 -17.89 -2.15 5.59
CA PRO A 152 -18.16 -3.13 4.56
C PRO A 152 -17.79 -4.55 5.01
N VAL A 153 -18.26 -5.53 4.26
CA VAL A 153 -17.87 -6.93 4.39
C VAL A 153 -17.22 -7.34 3.07
N ALA A 154 -15.96 -7.71 3.11
CA ALA A 154 -15.23 -8.11 1.92
C ALA A 154 -15.85 -9.36 1.29
N TYR A 155 -16.16 -10.37 2.11
CA TYR A 155 -16.71 -11.64 1.67
C TYR A 155 -18.17 -11.83 2.09
N ARG A 156 -19.04 -12.28 1.17
CA ARG A 156 -20.39 -12.71 1.51
C ARG A 156 -20.38 -14.18 1.93
N ALA A 157 -20.53 -14.41 3.22
CA ALA A 157 -20.67 -15.77 3.76
C ALA A 157 -22.01 -16.44 3.38
N VAL A 158 -23.01 -15.67 2.90
CA VAL A 158 -24.35 -16.17 2.59
C VAL A 158 -24.63 -15.95 1.10
N PRO A 159 -24.83 -17.02 0.31
CA PRO A 159 -25.26 -16.89 -1.07
C PRO A 159 -26.62 -16.16 -1.13
N ALA A 160 -26.73 -15.17 -1.99
CA ALA A 160 -28.00 -14.59 -2.44
C ALA A 160 -28.86 -13.86 -1.39
N GLN A 161 -28.28 -13.16 -0.45
CA GLN A 161 -28.99 -12.03 0.12
C GLN A 161 -28.72 -10.83 -0.78
N GLY A 162 -29.50 -10.73 -1.85
CA GLY A 162 -29.73 -9.57 -2.66
C GLY A 162 -28.55 -8.66 -3.03
N THR A 163 -28.85 -7.64 -3.79
CA THR A 163 -28.02 -6.47 -4.09
C THR A 163 -27.94 -5.50 -2.90
N GLU A 164 -28.26 -5.93 -1.69
CA GLU A 164 -28.29 -5.09 -0.50
C GLU A 164 -26.88 -4.73 -0.05
N ARG A 165 -26.67 -3.42 0.14
CA ARG A 165 -25.44 -2.88 0.73
C ARG A 165 -25.53 -3.06 2.24
N VAL A 166 -24.90 -4.11 2.76
CA VAL A 166 -24.93 -4.46 4.17
C VAL A 166 -23.59 -4.09 4.82
N GLY A 167 -23.66 -3.33 5.91
CA GLY A 167 -22.53 -3.05 6.78
C GLY A 167 -22.66 -3.79 8.10
N PHE A 168 -21.50 -4.18 8.69
CA PHE A 168 -21.40 -4.63 10.08
C PHE A 168 -20.97 -3.49 10.96
N GLY A 169 -21.59 -3.34 12.11
CA GLY A 169 -21.38 -2.22 12.98
C GLY A 169 -21.09 -2.58 14.43
N SER A 170 -20.35 -1.69 15.04
CA SER A 170 -20.10 -1.63 16.48
C SER A 170 -20.06 -0.17 16.93
N CYS A 171 -20.01 0.05 18.24
CA CYS A 171 -19.92 1.38 18.82
C CYS A 171 -18.69 1.49 19.73
N SER A 172 -18.15 2.70 19.83
CA SER A 172 -17.06 3.04 20.74
C SER A 172 -17.39 4.29 21.55
N ARG A 173 -16.81 4.41 22.72
CA ARG A 173 -16.92 5.60 23.56
C ARG A 173 -15.89 6.64 23.13
N THR A 174 -16.34 7.87 22.85
CA THR A 174 -15.47 8.95 22.33
C THR A 174 -15.23 10.07 23.35
N HIS A 175 -15.98 10.13 24.45
CA HIS A 175 -15.86 11.21 25.42
C HIS A 175 -14.53 11.14 26.18
N GLY A 176 -13.79 12.26 26.17
CA GLY A 176 -12.54 12.41 26.92
C GLY A 176 -11.37 11.58 26.37
N THR A 177 -11.40 11.19 25.09
CA THR A 177 -10.29 10.51 24.46
C THR A 177 -10.10 10.91 22.99
N TYR A 178 -8.86 10.99 22.54
CA TYR A 178 -8.49 11.05 21.13
C TYR A 178 -8.52 9.67 20.47
N HIS A 179 -8.53 8.60 21.26
CA HIS A 179 -8.38 7.23 20.82
C HIS A 179 -9.69 6.45 20.99
N SER A 180 -10.67 6.69 20.10
CA SER A 180 -11.96 5.99 20.14
C SER A 180 -11.84 4.47 19.96
N TRP A 181 -10.85 3.99 19.21
CA TRP A 181 -10.54 2.56 19.02
C TRP A 181 -10.18 1.83 20.32
N GLY A 182 -9.68 2.56 21.31
CA GLY A 182 -9.32 2.02 22.62
C GLY A 182 -10.48 1.87 23.60
N ARG A 183 -11.71 2.27 23.22
CA ARG A 183 -12.91 2.23 24.11
C ARG A 183 -14.08 1.57 23.42
N SER A 184 -13.88 0.33 22.96
CA SER A 184 -14.93 -0.46 22.32
C SER A 184 -16.07 -0.76 23.31
N ILE A 185 -17.29 -0.75 22.81
CA ILE A 185 -18.49 -1.16 23.56
C ILE A 185 -18.79 -2.60 23.20
N GLU A 186 -18.20 -3.52 23.98
CA GLU A 186 -18.26 -4.95 23.71
C GLU A 186 -19.67 -5.54 23.87
N GLY A 187 -19.90 -6.65 23.15
CA GLY A 187 -21.15 -7.40 23.17
C GLY A 187 -22.32 -6.71 22.46
N LEU A 188 -22.11 -5.52 21.89
CA LEU A 188 -23.10 -4.81 21.09
C LEU A 188 -22.64 -4.68 19.64
N THR A 189 -23.19 -5.51 18.78
CA THR A 189 -22.94 -5.47 17.34
C THR A 189 -24.24 -5.47 16.57
N PHE A 190 -24.20 -5.04 15.32
CA PHE A 190 -25.41 -4.96 14.50
C PHE A 190 -25.08 -5.03 13.01
N GLN A 191 -26.09 -5.42 12.24
CA GLN A 191 -26.07 -5.27 10.79
C GLN A 191 -26.93 -4.09 10.38
N VAL A 192 -26.52 -3.45 9.32
CA VAL A 192 -27.17 -2.26 8.78
C VAL A 192 -27.40 -2.42 7.29
N ASP A 193 -28.61 -2.16 6.85
CA ASP A 193 -28.90 -1.85 5.46
C ASP A 193 -28.53 -0.38 5.24
N ILE A 194 -27.42 -0.17 4.54
CA ILE A 194 -26.85 1.17 4.27
C ILE A 194 -27.81 1.99 3.40
N ALA A 195 -28.44 1.35 2.41
CA ALA A 195 -29.35 2.01 1.48
C ALA A 195 -30.65 2.44 2.16
N ALA A 196 -31.24 1.55 2.94
CA ALA A 196 -32.45 1.85 3.72
C ALA A 196 -32.17 2.69 4.97
N LYS A 197 -30.88 2.92 5.32
CA LYS A 197 -30.42 3.60 6.55
C LYS A 197 -31.08 3.01 7.80
N LYS A 198 -31.06 1.69 7.92
CA LYS A 198 -31.77 0.95 8.94
C LYS A 198 -30.91 -0.15 9.55
N VAL A 199 -30.98 -0.28 10.88
CA VAL A 199 -30.44 -1.44 11.61
C VAL A 199 -31.35 -2.64 11.37
N THR A 200 -30.84 -3.69 10.72
CA THR A 200 -31.58 -4.89 10.37
C THR A 200 -31.56 -5.95 11.47
N SER A 201 -30.40 -6.15 12.09
CA SER A 201 -30.23 -7.07 13.21
C SER A 201 -29.33 -6.49 14.28
N ILE A 202 -29.49 -6.97 15.51
CA ILE A 202 -28.67 -6.60 16.67
C ILE A 202 -28.29 -7.87 17.40
N SER A 203 -27.06 -7.94 17.85
CA SER A 203 -26.58 -8.85 18.87
C SER A 203 -26.20 -8.04 20.11
N ASP A 204 -26.88 -8.31 21.22
CA ASP A 204 -26.64 -7.68 22.54
C ASP A 204 -26.37 -8.82 23.53
N THR A 205 -25.12 -9.18 23.68
CA THR A 205 -24.67 -10.31 24.48
C THR A 205 -24.14 -9.85 25.85
N ASP A 206 -22.87 -9.81 26.02
CA ASP A 206 -22.23 -9.51 27.28
C ASP A 206 -22.17 -8.02 27.60
N THR A 207 -22.31 -7.66 28.86
CA THR A 207 -22.09 -6.30 29.33
C THR A 207 -20.71 -6.21 29.95
N VAL A 208 -19.74 -5.70 29.18
CA VAL A 208 -18.37 -5.44 29.65
C VAL A 208 -18.21 -3.94 29.92
N PRO A 209 -17.62 -3.54 31.06
CA PRO A 209 -17.34 -2.13 31.32
C PRO A 209 -16.45 -1.53 30.24
N VAL A 210 -16.75 -0.30 29.82
CA VAL A 210 -15.86 0.45 28.92
C VAL A 210 -14.63 0.90 29.71
N PRO A 211 -13.41 0.67 29.20
CA PRO A 211 -12.19 1.04 29.92
C PRO A 211 -12.11 2.53 30.21
N THR A 212 -11.53 2.86 31.38
CA THR A 212 -11.30 4.23 31.84
C THR A 212 -9.81 4.59 31.85
N SER A 213 -8.93 3.65 31.49
CA SER A 213 -7.48 3.87 31.42
C SER A 213 -7.13 5.06 30.52
N GLU A 214 -6.04 5.74 30.89
CA GLU A 214 -5.54 6.89 30.11
C GLU A 214 -5.16 6.48 28.69
N GLN A 215 -5.62 7.25 27.72
CA GLN A 215 -5.49 6.94 26.29
C GLN A 215 -5.06 8.14 25.46
N ASN A 216 -4.80 9.27 26.10
CA ASN A 216 -4.48 10.49 25.39
C ASN A 216 -2.98 10.58 25.12
N TYR A 217 -2.55 10.14 23.95
CA TYR A 217 -1.15 10.20 23.51
C TYR A 217 -0.66 11.61 23.18
N GLU A 218 -1.57 12.61 23.11
CA GLU A 218 -1.21 14.03 22.96
C GLU A 218 -0.73 14.66 24.28
N GLU A 219 -0.97 14.02 25.40
CA GLU A 219 -0.53 14.54 26.68
C GLU A 219 0.97 14.32 26.88
N ILE A 220 1.67 15.41 27.13
CA ILE A 220 3.10 15.36 27.42
C ILE A 220 3.30 14.80 28.84
N PRO A 221 4.13 13.77 29.02
CA PRO A 221 4.42 13.24 30.36
C PRO A 221 4.93 14.32 31.32
N ASP A 222 4.61 14.22 32.59
CA ASP A 222 5.08 15.13 33.65
C ASP A 222 6.61 15.33 33.67
N ARG A 223 7.32 14.32 33.23
CA ARG A 223 8.78 14.32 33.10
C ARG A 223 9.21 13.87 31.71
N PRO A 224 9.08 14.74 30.70
CA PRO A 224 9.57 14.41 29.37
C PRO A 224 11.08 14.16 29.40
N ARG A 225 11.56 13.33 28.49
CA ARG A 225 13.03 13.17 28.31
C ARG A 225 13.67 14.52 28.03
N PRO A 226 14.88 14.77 28.54
CA PRO A 226 15.65 15.96 28.15
C PRO A 226 15.72 16.07 26.62
N ASN A 227 15.63 17.27 26.11
CA ASN A 227 15.74 17.51 24.69
C ASN A 227 17.01 16.88 24.14
N THR A 228 16.88 16.08 23.11
CA THR A 228 18.02 15.58 22.35
C THR A 228 18.64 16.73 21.56
N THR A 229 19.95 16.67 21.36
CA THR A 229 20.62 17.63 20.46
C THR A 229 20.05 17.46 19.05
N PRO A 230 19.56 18.52 18.40
CA PRO A 230 18.98 18.43 17.07
C PRO A 230 20.04 18.01 16.04
N ILE A 231 19.65 17.09 15.15
CA ILE A 231 20.41 16.71 13.98
C ILE A 231 19.74 17.36 12.77
N SER A 232 20.51 18.12 11.99
CA SER A 232 20.03 18.74 10.77
C SER A 232 20.76 18.18 9.56
N THR A 233 20.00 17.72 8.58
CA THR A 233 20.54 17.35 7.26
C THR A 233 20.43 18.56 6.33
N PHE A 234 21.54 18.96 5.74
CA PHE A 234 21.60 20.10 4.85
C PHE A 234 22.35 19.73 3.56
N GLN A 235 21.78 20.09 2.41
CA GLN A 235 22.37 19.92 1.09
C GLN A 235 22.78 21.31 0.54
N PRO A 236 24.03 21.75 0.72
CA PRO A 236 24.45 23.12 0.41
C PRO A 236 24.37 23.47 -1.08
N LEU A 237 24.43 22.46 -1.95
CA LEU A 237 24.35 22.63 -3.40
C LEU A 237 22.97 22.33 -3.98
N GLY A 238 21.96 22.17 -3.11
CA GLY A 238 20.62 21.78 -3.49
C GLY A 238 20.44 20.26 -3.62
N GLN A 239 19.28 19.86 -4.14
CA GLN A 239 18.91 18.45 -4.30
C GLN A 239 19.70 17.81 -5.45
N GLY A 240 20.14 16.56 -5.29
CA GLY A 240 20.90 15.82 -6.29
C GLY A 240 20.03 15.13 -7.36
N PHE A 241 18.71 15.20 -7.25
CA PHE A 241 17.80 14.72 -8.26
C PHE A 241 17.19 15.86 -9.10
N ARG A 242 16.69 15.51 -10.27
CA ARG A 242 16.00 16.44 -11.17
C ARG A 242 14.64 15.86 -11.56
N ILE A 243 13.67 16.74 -11.69
CA ILE A 243 12.33 16.41 -12.22
C ILE A 243 12.11 17.25 -13.49
N ASP A 244 11.88 16.58 -14.60
CA ASP A 244 11.68 17.23 -15.90
C ASP A 244 10.44 16.60 -16.58
N HIS A 245 9.37 17.38 -16.73
CA HIS A 245 8.09 16.91 -17.31
C HIS A 245 7.59 15.59 -16.70
N GLY A 246 7.77 15.42 -15.38
CA GLY A 246 7.38 14.21 -14.64
C GLY A 246 8.42 13.08 -14.64
N ASP A 247 9.47 13.16 -15.47
CA ASP A 247 10.60 12.25 -15.40
C ASP A 247 11.53 12.62 -14.24
N ILE A 248 11.76 11.68 -13.34
CA ILE A 248 12.66 11.81 -12.20
C ILE A 248 13.99 11.16 -12.58
N SER A 249 15.08 11.92 -12.43
CA SER A 249 16.44 11.41 -12.64
C SER A 249 17.29 11.65 -11.40
N TRP A 250 17.99 10.61 -10.94
CA TRP A 250 18.88 10.66 -9.80
C TRP A 250 19.99 9.63 -9.95
N GLN A 251 21.24 10.06 -9.85
CA GLN A 251 22.40 9.20 -10.08
C GLN A 251 22.23 8.45 -11.43
N ASN A 252 22.26 7.13 -11.40
CA ASN A 252 21.99 6.27 -12.55
C ASN A 252 20.52 5.89 -12.73
N TRP A 253 19.60 6.29 -11.84
CA TRP A 253 18.18 5.98 -11.93
C TRP A 253 17.40 6.98 -12.76
N ARG A 254 16.41 6.47 -13.51
CA ARG A 254 15.33 7.22 -14.15
C ARG A 254 14.00 6.51 -13.95
N PHE A 255 12.98 7.25 -13.60
CA PHE A 255 11.62 6.71 -13.45
C PHE A 255 10.59 7.84 -13.52
N ARG A 256 9.34 7.45 -13.69
CA ARG A 256 8.17 8.32 -13.50
C ARG A 256 7.37 7.83 -12.31
N MET A 257 6.53 8.69 -11.78
CA MET A 257 5.56 8.29 -10.77
C MET A 257 4.24 9.01 -10.95
N ARG A 258 3.15 8.38 -10.49
CA ARG A 258 1.85 9.02 -10.28
C ARG A 258 1.30 8.65 -8.92
N ILE A 259 0.34 9.44 -8.42
CA ILE A 259 -0.45 9.09 -7.24
C ILE A 259 -1.81 8.61 -7.75
N ASP A 260 -2.06 7.33 -7.58
CA ASP A 260 -3.29 6.66 -7.97
C ASP A 260 -4.31 6.72 -6.83
N PRO A 261 -5.59 7.04 -7.08
CA PRO A 261 -6.59 7.14 -6.01
C PRO A 261 -6.80 5.85 -5.22
N ARG A 262 -6.59 4.67 -5.81
CA ARG A 262 -6.81 3.38 -5.15
C ARG A 262 -5.57 2.84 -4.43
N VAL A 263 -4.42 2.87 -5.09
CA VAL A 263 -3.21 2.16 -4.61
C VAL A 263 -2.07 3.09 -4.16
N GLY A 264 -2.25 4.41 -4.25
CA GLY A 264 -1.23 5.38 -3.84
C GLY A 264 -0.14 5.58 -4.87
N VAL A 265 1.11 5.59 -4.44
CA VAL A 265 2.25 5.82 -5.33
C VAL A 265 2.45 4.64 -6.27
N VAL A 266 2.46 4.94 -7.57
CA VAL A 266 2.78 4.00 -8.66
C VAL A 266 4.05 4.48 -9.34
N LEU A 267 5.08 3.64 -9.36
CA LEU A 267 6.28 3.85 -10.17
C LEU A 267 6.04 3.36 -11.59
N ASN A 268 6.55 4.09 -12.57
CA ASN A 268 6.46 3.72 -13.97
C ASN A 268 7.81 3.89 -14.67
N LEU A 269 8.07 3.03 -15.65
CA LEU A 269 9.23 3.09 -16.55
C LEU A 269 10.55 3.23 -15.78
N VAL A 270 10.72 2.37 -14.77
CA VAL A 270 11.93 2.37 -13.95
C VAL A 270 13.11 1.85 -14.75
N GLN A 271 14.15 2.66 -14.88
CA GLN A 271 15.31 2.41 -15.70
C GLN A 271 16.60 2.76 -14.97
N ILE A 272 17.69 2.14 -15.41
CA ILE A 272 19.05 2.49 -15.01
C ILE A 272 19.83 2.98 -16.24
N ILE A 273 20.56 4.05 -16.08
CA ILE A 273 21.53 4.53 -17.06
C ILE A 273 22.85 3.84 -16.82
N ASP A 274 23.23 2.92 -17.70
CA ASP A 274 24.48 2.17 -17.65
C ASP A 274 25.29 2.46 -18.91
N GLU A 275 26.50 3.01 -18.76
CA GLU A 275 27.39 3.42 -19.85
C GLU A 275 26.67 4.31 -20.89
N GLY A 276 25.80 5.22 -20.42
CA GLY A 276 25.05 6.17 -21.26
C GLY A 276 23.78 5.57 -21.93
N ARG A 277 23.49 4.30 -21.72
CA ARG A 277 22.31 3.61 -22.27
C ARG A 277 21.26 3.46 -21.18
N ALA A 278 20.00 3.78 -21.49
CA ALA A 278 18.85 3.49 -20.64
C ALA A 278 18.51 1.99 -20.73
N ARG A 279 18.47 1.34 -19.58
CA ARG A 279 18.17 -0.08 -19.41
C ARG A 279 16.95 -0.22 -18.54
N SER A 280 15.91 -0.90 -19.03
CA SER A 280 14.66 -1.09 -18.30
C SER A 280 14.83 -2.10 -17.17
N VAL A 281 14.10 -1.87 -16.06
CA VAL A 281 14.03 -2.75 -14.90
C VAL A 281 12.57 -3.12 -14.62
N LEU A 282 11.69 -2.11 -14.45
CA LEU A 282 10.26 -2.29 -14.20
C LEU A 282 9.45 -1.39 -15.14
N TYR A 283 8.38 -1.92 -15.73
CA TYR A 283 7.39 -1.12 -16.42
C TYR A 283 6.49 -0.39 -15.42
N GLU A 284 5.97 -1.10 -14.42
CA GLU A 284 5.12 -0.54 -13.37
C GLU A 284 5.36 -1.28 -12.03
N ALA A 285 5.34 -0.52 -10.92
CA ALA A 285 5.37 -1.09 -9.59
C ALA A 285 4.50 -0.29 -8.62
N SER A 286 3.71 -0.97 -7.81
CA SER A 286 2.83 -0.36 -6.81
C SER A 286 2.42 -1.35 -5.73
N VAL A 287 1.85 -0.84 -4.63
CA VAL A 287 0.95 -1.66 -3.82
C VAL A 287 -0.18 -2.14 -4.74
N SER A 288 -0.58 -3.37 -4.60
CA SER A 288 -1.71 -3.95 -5.32
C SER A 288 -2.91 -4.14 -4.41
N GLU A 289 -2.67 -4.63 -3.21
CA GLU A 289 -3.72 -4.87 -2.21
C GLU A 289 -3.14 -4.92 -0.80
N LEU A 290 -3.99 -4.73 0.19
CA LEU A 290 -3.69 -4.88 1.60
C LEU A 290 -4.79 -5.68 2.28
N PHE A 291 -4.42 -6.76 2.98
CA PHE A 291 -5.33 -7.63 3.72
C PHE A 291 -4.97 -7.62 5.21
N VAL A 292 -5.95 -7.30 6.07
CA VAL A 292 -5.77 -7.18 7.53
C VAL A 292 -6.85 -7.98 8.26
N PRO A 293 -6.61 -9.28 8.54
CA PRO A 293 -7.51 -10.12 9.33
C PRO A 293 -7.19 -10.03 10.83
N TYR A 294 -8.22 -9.89 11.66
CA TYR A 294 -8.16 -9.96 13.12
C TYR A 294 -8.45 -11.37 13.63
N MET A 295 -7.75 -11.82 14.70
CA MET A 295 -7.72 -13.21 15.15
C MET A 295 -8.70 -13.53 16.28
N ASP A 296 -9.70 -12.71 16.55
CA ASP A 296 -10.70 -12.99 17.57
C ASP A 296 -12.00 -13.55 16.96
N PRO A 297 -12.40 -14.80 17.29
CA PRO A 297 -13.61 -15.41 16.76
C PRO A 297 -14.90 -14.91 17.43
N GLY A 298 -14.79 -14.03 18.42
CA GLY A 298 -15.91 -13.51 19.18
C GLY A 298 -16.89 -12.68 18.36
N ASN A 299 -18.09 -12.52 18.88
CA ASN A 299 -19.12 -11.71 18.23
C ASN A 299 -18.66 -10.25 18.06
N GLY A 300 -18.69 -9.75 16.82
CA GLY A 300 -18.22 -8.41 16.47
C GLY A 300 -16.73 -8.33 16.13
N TRP A 301 -16.00 -9.43 16.25
CA TRP A 301 -14.60 -9.56 15.85
C TRP A 301 -14.40 -10.52 14.69
N ASN A 302 -15.20 -11.57 14.63
CA ASN A 302 -15.12 -12.64 13.63
C ASN A 302 -15.30 -12.18 12.17
N ASN A 303 -15.78 -10.97 11.95
CA ASN A 303 -15.96 -10.36 10.62
C ASN A 303 -14.96 -9.22 10.36
N ARG A 304 -14.05 -8.94 11.29
CA ARG A 304 -13.01 -7.91 11.09
C ARG A 304 -11.86 -8.48 10.27
N ALA A 305 -12.03 -8.41 8.97
CA ALA A 305 -11.02 -8.74 7.99
C ALA A 305 -11.20 -7.77 6.82
N PHE A 306 -10.20 -6.95 6.57
CA PHE A 306 -10.29 -5.80 5.69
C PHE A 306 -9.43 -5.99 4.46
N ILE A 307 -9.95 -5.60 3.30
CA ILE A 307 -9.24 -5.49 2.02
C ILE A 307 -9.06 -4.00 1.73
N ASP A 308 -8.05 -3.41 2.37
CA ASP A 308 -7.97 -1.97 2.57
C ASP A 308 -7.84 -1.17 1.28
N ALA A 309 -7.09 -1.65 0.28
CA ALA A 309 -6.97 -0.92 -0.98
C ALA A 309 -8.23 -1.06 -1.84
N GLY A 310 -8.87 -2.23 -1.84
CA GLY A 310 -10.07 -2.48 -2.63
C GLY A 310 -11.37 -1.97 -2.02
N GLU A 311 -11.48 -1.97 -0.68
CA GLU A 311 -12.69 -1.54 0.04
C GLU A 311 -12.67 -0.07 0.43
N PHE A 312 -11.48 0.48 0.75
CA PHE A 312 -11.35 1.83 1.29
C PHE A 312 -10.48 2.74 0.42
N PHE A 313 -9.75 2.19 -0.56
CA PHE A 313 -8.75 2.89 -1.35
C PHE A 313 -7.59 3.45 -0.54
N ALA A 314 -6.51 2.67 -0.43
CA ALA A 314 -5.26 3.06 0.22
C ALA A 314 -4.49 4.19 -0.49
N GLY A 315 -5.01 4.69 -1.62
CA GLY A 315 -4.46 5.81 -2.37
C GLY A 315 -4.95 7.18 -1.88
N VAL A 316 -5.29 8.09 -2.80
CA VAL A 316 -5.62 9.49 -2.48
C VAL A 316 -6.75 9.63 -1.45
N GLY A 317 -7.65 8.65 -1.35
CA GLY A 317 -8.73 8.65 -0.36
C GLY A 317 -8.23 8.60 1.08
N PHE A 318 -7.20 7.84 1.34
CA PHE A 318 -6.62 7.62 2.68
C PHE A 318 -5.18 8.09 2.82
N LEU A 319 -4.48 8.44 1.74
CA LEU A 319 -3.22 9.18 1.86
C LEU A 319 -3.47 10.50 2.59
N LYS A 320 -2.62 10.79 3.55
CA LYS A 320 -2.72 12.01 4.35
C LYS A 320 -1.61 12.98 4.00
N PRO A 321 -1.89 14.30 4.11
CA PRO A 321 -0.85 15.30 3.94
C PRO A 321 0.32 15.06 4.87
N LEU A 322 1.49 14.82 4.29
CA LEU A 322 2.72 14.60 5.03
C LEU A 322 3.17 15.87 5.76
N LYS A 323 3.70 15.69 6.96
CA LYS A 323 4.16 16.79 7.82
C LYS A 323 5.66 17.02 7.66
N PRO A 324 6.10 18.20 7.18
CA PRO A 324 7.51 18.54 7.10
C PRO A 324 8.20 18.47 8.47
N GLY A 325 9.39 17.86 8.50
CA GLY A 325 10.17 17.67 9.74
C GLY A 325 9.73 16.50 10.62
N LEU A 326 8.60 15.83 10.28
CA LEU A 326 8.17 14.58 10.91
C LEU A 326 8.26 13.42 9.92
N ASP A 327 7.44 13.48 8.87
CA ASP A 327 7.36 12.40 7.87
C ASP A 327 8.49 12.47 6.85
N CYS A 328 8.86 13.69 6.48
CA CYS A 328 9.91 13.96 5.49
C CYS A 328 10.72 15.18 5.92
N PRO A 329 11.99 15.32 5.47
CA PRO A 329 12.74 16.54 5.66
C PRO A 329 11.99 17.77 5.15
N ALA A 330 12.13 18.91 5.81
CA ALA A 330 11.48 20.15 5.39
C ALA A 330 11.89 20.59 3.97
N SER A 331 13.08 20.18 3.53
CA SER A 331 13.63 20.44 2.19
C SER A 331 13.17 19.44 1.11
N ALA A 332 12.32 18.48 1.44
CA ALA A 332 11.82 17.51 0.47
C ALA A 332 11.01 18.17 -0.65
N THR A 333 10.98 17.56 -1.81
CA THR A 333 10.03 17.89 -2.88
C THR A 333 8.70 17.20 -2.61
N TRP A 334 7.60 17.94 -2.73
CA TRP A 334 6.26 17.48 -2.38
C TRP A 334 5.43 17.26 -3.63
N PHE A 335 4.57 16.23 -3.59
CA PHE A 335 3.64 15.91 -4.65
C PHE A 335 2.21 15.93 -4.13
N ASP A 336 1.34 16.56 -4.90
CA ASP A 336 -0.09 16.61 -4.66
C ASP A 336 -0.79 15.49 -5.43
N GLY A 337 -1.95 15.06 -4.95
CA GLY A 337 -2.75 14.04 -5.62
C GLY A 337 -4.17 14.51 -5.85
N GLN A 338 -4.78 13.97 -6.89
CA GLN A 338 -6.16 14.28 -7.26
C GLN A 338 -7.06 13.05 -7.16
N THR A 339 -8.28 13.30 -6.75
CA THR A 339 -9.36 12.31 -6.71
C THR A 339 -10.68 13.00 -7.06
N ILE A 340 -11.77 12.24 -7.02
CA ILE A 340 -13.12 12.76 -7.19
C ILE A 340 -13.86 12.72 -5.86
N SER A 341 -14.68 13.72 -5.58
CA SER A 341 -15.62 13.69 -4.46
C SER A 341 -16.90 12.94 -4.85
N GLU A 342 -17.71 12.57 -3.86
CA GLU A 342 -18.94 11.80 -4.08
C GLU A 342 -19.94 12.46 -5.03
N ASP A 343 -19.92 13.80 -5.13
CA ASP A 343 -20.76 14.59 -6.04
C ASP A 343 -20.17 14.77 -7.44
N GLY A 344 -18.98 14.19 -7.70
CA GLY A 344 -18.32 14.24 -9.00
C GLY A 344 -17.38 15.45 -9.19
N ALA A 345 -17.19 16.29 -8.18
CA ALA A 345 -16.22 17.36 -8.27
C ALA A 345 -14.78 16.87 -8.03
N PRO A 346 -13.79 17.27 -8.84
CA PRO A 346 -12.39 16.92 -8.59
C PRO A 346 -11.89 17.58 -7.29
N ARG A 347 -11.11 16.82 -6.54
CA ARG A 347 -10.52 17.25 -5.27
C ARG A 347 -9.00 17.09 -5.31
N LEU A 348 -8.29 18.19 -5.08
CA LEU A 348 -6.84 18.22 -4.92
C LEU A 348 -6.49 18.09 -3.43
N THR A 349 -5.55 17.21 -3.11
CA THR A 349 -4.98 17.10 -1.77
C THR A 349 -3.47 17.28 -1.85
N SER A 350 -2.94 18.22 -1.06
CA SER A 350 -1.53 18.59 -1.11
C SER A 350 -0.66 17.63 -0.30
N ARG A 351 0.60 17.50 -0.71
CA ARG A 351 1.67 16.79 0.01
C ARG A 351 1.34 15.33 0.35
N LEU A 352 0.80 14.61 -0.62
CA LEU A 352 0.49 13.18 -0.45
C LEU A 352 1.71 12.28 -0.62
N ALA A 353 2.76 12.77 -1.26
CA ALA A 353 4.05 12.11 -1.31
C ALA A 353 5.19 13.13 -1.21
N CYS A 354 6.37 12.67 -0.82
CA CYS A 354 7.59 13.46 -0.80
C CYS A 354 8.75 12.68 -1.42
N LEU A 355 9.68 13.41 -2.04
CA LEU A 355 10.92 12.88 -2.58
C LEU A 355 12.10 13.62 -1.93
N PHE A 356 13.03 12.87 -1.39
CA PHE A 356 14.21 13.43 -0.71
C PHE A 356 15.41 12.47 -0.75
N GLU A 357 16.59 13.05 -0.64
CA GLU A 357 17.82 12.28 -0.45
C GLU A 357 18.17 12.17 1.02
N ARG A 358 18.78 11.05 1.39
CA ARG A 358 19.41 10.89 2.69
C ARG A 358 20.76 10.18 2.56
N ALA A 359 21.66 10.47 3.48
CA ALA A 359 22.87 9.70 3.69
C ALA A 359 22.58 8.69 4.80
N PRO A 360 22.53 7.37 4.51
CA PRO A 360 22.29 6.36 5.53
C PRO A 360 23.52 6.14 6.43
N GLU A 361 24.59 6.91 6.22
CA GLU A 361 25.87 6.84 6.93
C GLU A 361 26.54 5.46 6.83
N ASN A 362 26.23 4.74 5.77
CA ASN A 362 26.82 3.47 5.40
C ASN A 362 27.72 3.63 4.18
N PRO A 363 28.79 2.83 4.05
CA PRO A 363 29.56 2.79 2.80
C PRO A 363 28.77 2.07 1.69
N ALA A 364 28.80 2.60 0.46
CA ALA A 364 28.37 1.89 -0.73
C ALA A 364 29.29 0.69 -1.03
N TRP A 365 30.58 0.85 -0.74
CA TRP A 365 31.57 -0.22 -0.66
C TRP A 365 32.73 0.21 0.24
N ARG A 366 33.41 -0.76 0.85
CA ARG A 366 34.55 -0.55 1.75
C ARG A 366 35.50 -1.72 1.69
N HIS A 367 36.82 -1.42 1.64
CA HIS A 367 37.87 -2.41 1.73
C HIS A 367 39.07 -1.87 2.50
N LEU A 368 39.68 -2.71 3.32
CA LEU A 368 40.94 -2.45 3.99
C LEU A 368 42.09 -3.11 3.18
N GLN A 369 43.05 -2.32 2.68
CA GLN A 369 44.22 -2.78 1.98
C GLN A 369 45.46 -2.35 2.77
N GLY A 370 46.14 -3.28 3.38
CA GLY A 370 47.23 -2.95 4.31
C GLY A 370 46.75 -2.16 5.53
N SER A 371 47.20 -0.93 5.69
CA SER A 371 46.75 0.01 6.73
C SER A 371 45.73 1.04 6.22
N GLU A 372 45.41 1.02 4.94
CA GLU A 372 44.53 2.03 4.32
C GLU A 372 43.14 1.51 4.07
N VAL A 373 42.14 2.35 4.36
CA VAL A 373 40.71 2.06 4.09
C VAL A 373 40.29 2.79 2.81
N TYR A 374 39.84 2.01 1.86
CA TYR A 374 39.24 2.50 0.62
C TYR A 374 37.72 2.34 0.69
N GLY A 375 36.95 3.25 0.09
CA GLY A 375 35.51 3.16 0.07
C GLY A 375 34.82 4.36 -0.57
N ARG A 376 33.49 4.26 -0.65
CA ARG A 376 32.61 5.36 -1.07
C ARG A 376 31.41 5.41 -0.15
N PRO A 377 30.94 6.60 0.25
CA PRO A 377 29.72 6.74 1.04
C PRO A 377 28.50 6.37 0.19
N SER A 378 27.50 5.74 0.81
CA SER A 378 26.21 5.48 0.19
C SER A 378 25.31 6.72 0.25
N ARG A 379 24.31 6.73 -0.65
CA ARG A 379 23.19 7.67 -0.64
C ARG A 379 21.93 6.92 -1.01
N GLU A 380 20.80 7.44 -0.55
CA GLU A 380 19.48 6.93 -0.92
C GLU A 380 18.59 8.07 -1.41
N LEU A 381 17.82 7.80 -2.46
CA LEU A 381 16.67 8.60 -2.84
C LEU A 381 15.43 7.91 -2.30
N VAL A 382 14.65 8.61 -1.50
CA VAL A 382 13.44 8.07 -0.87
C VAL A 382 12.21 8.78 -1.43
N LEU A 383 11.27 8.01 -1.98
CA LEU A 383 9.93 8.44 -2.33
C LEU A 383 8.99 7.86 -1.28
N ARG A 384 8.37 8.71 -0.47
CA ARG A 384 7.51 8.33 0.66
C ARG A 384 6.09 8.85 0.50
N SER A 385 5.13 8.04 0.88
CA SER A 385 3.74 8.43 1.18
C SER A 385 3.30 7.86 2.52
N ALA A 386 2.20 8.38 3.06
CA ALA A 386 1.61 7.85 4.29
C ALA A 386 0.10 7.67 4.10
N ALA A 387 -0.41 6.49 4.43
CA ALA A 387 -1.84 6.16 4.37
C ALA A 387 -2.36 5.90 5.78
N THR A 388 -3.44 6.60 6.18
CA THR A 388 -4.18 6.31 7.41
C THR A 388 -5.43 5.54 7.04
N ILE A 389 -5.48 4.25 7.35
CA ILE A 389 -6.61 3.38 7.04
C ILE A 389 -7.16 2.83 8.36
N GLY A 390 -8.38 3.25 8.70
CA GLY A 390 -8.95 2.91 10.00
C GLY A 390 -8.12 3.47 11.16
N ASN A 391 -7.51 2.58 11.90
CA ASN A 391 -6.71 2.85 13.10
C ASN A 391 -5.19 2.87 12.82
N TYR A 392 -4.74 2.41 11.66
CA TYR A 392 -3.32 2.32 11.32
C TYR A 392 -2.84 3.46 10.42
N ASP A 393 -1.59 3.88 10.64
CA ASP A 393 -0.81 4.70 9.75
C ASP A 393 0.30 3.85 9.11
N TYR A 394 0.35 3.83 7.78
CA TYR A 394 1.36 3.13 7.01
C TYR A 394 2.24 4.12 6.27
N LEU A 395 3.52 4.16 6.62
CA LEU A 395 4.56 4.86 5.85
C LEU A 395 5.02 3.92 4.74
N LEU A 396 4.89 4.34 3.50
CA LEU A 396 5.20 3.54 2.31
C LEU A 396 6.37 4.15 1.58
N ASP A 397 7.53 3.48 1.61
CA ASP A 397 8.78 3.96 1.03
C ASP A 397 9.21 3.14 -0.19
N TRP A 398 9.62 3.86 -1.24
CA TRP A 398 10.45 3.35 -2.32
C TRP A 398 11.83 3.97 -2.16
N ARG A 399 12.87 3.16 -1.93
CA ARG A 399 14.23 3.61 -1.63
C ARG A 399 15.18 3.12 -2.71
N PHE A 400 15.77 4.05 -3.44
CA PHE A 400 16.70 3.80 -4.52
C PHE A 400 18.13 4.00 -4.05
N THR A 401 19.04 3.08 -4.43
CA THR A 401 20.47 3.19 -4.15
C THR A 401 21.27 3.15 -5.45
N PRO A 402 22.49 3.78 -5.48
CA PRO A 402 23.29 3.88 -6.72
C PRO A 402 23.79 2.53 -7.27
N ASP A 403 23.79 1.48 -6.45
CA ASP A 403 24.15 0.12 -6.87
C ASP A 403 23.07 -0.57 -7.73
N GLY A 404 21.96 0.12 -7.99
CA GLY A 404 20.82 -0.42 -8.72
C GLY A 404 19.81 -1.18 -7.88
N THR A 405 19.92 -1.14 -6.55
CA THR A 405 18.94 -1.75 -5.65
C THR A 405 17.76 -0.80 -5.42
N LEU A 406 16.55 -1.34 -5.48
CA LEU A 406 15.31 -0.70 -5.08
C LEU A 406 14.72 -1.45 -3.88
N THR A 407 14.68 -0.79 -2.73
CA THR A 407 14.07 -1.31 -1.50
C THR A 407 12.66 -0.76 -1.35
N VAL A 408 11.73 -1.65 -1.05
CA VAL A 408 10.35 -1.32 -0.69
C VAL A 408 10.19 -1.52 0.80
N ALA A 409 9.76 -0.49 1.52
CA ALA A 409 9.63 -0.57 2.97
C ALA A 409 8.27 -0.04 3.45
N VAL A 410 7.71 -0.71 4.44
CA VAL A 410 6.47 -0.35 5.12
C VAL A 410 6.79 -0.08 6.58
N GLY A 411 6.49 1.13 7.05
CA GLY A 411 6.48 1.48 8.47
C GLY A 411 5.04 1.47 8.98
N ALA A 412 4.69 0.47 9.79
CA ALA A 412 3.37 0.38 10.41
C ALA A 412 3.39 1.05 11.79
N THR A 413 2.44 1.95 12.03
CA THR A 413 2.26 2.68 13.28
C THR A 413 0.77 3.06 13.45
N GLY A 414 0.45 3.96 14.37
CA GLY A 414 -0.93 4.34 14.68
C GLY A 414 -1.42 3.68 15.95
N VAL A 415 -2.68 3.32 16.00
CA VAL A 415 -3.31 2.74 17.18
C VAL A 415 -3.83 1.33 16.89
N ILE A 416 -3.73 0.43 17.86
CA ILE A 416 -4.29 -0.91 17.71
C ILE A 416 -5.80 -0.89 17.94
N GLU A 417 -6.55 -1.75 17.25
CA GLU A 417 -7.93 -2.04 17.64
C GLU A 417 -7.95 -2.86 18.93
N THR A 418 -8.82 -2.48 19.84
CA THR A 418 -8.88 -3.09 21.17
C THR A 418 -10.25 -3.62 21.52
N LYS A 419 -10.25 -4.63 22.39
CA LYS A 419 -11.41 -5.25 23.00
C LYS A 419 -11.47 -4.88 24.49
N SER A 420 -12.63 -4.45 24.96
CA SER A 420 -12.83 -4.18 26.37
C SER A 420 -12.94 -5.49 27.17
N THR A 421 -12.40 -5.50 28.39
CA THR A 421 -12.41 -6.64 29.30
C THR A 421 -12.57 -6.20 30.75
N THR A 422 -12.90 -7.13 31.63
CA THR A 422 -12.88 -6.92 33.09
C THR A 422 -11.51 -7.21 33.71
N MET A 423 -10.54 -7.66 32.96
CA MET A 423 -9.19 -7.95 33.44
C MET A 423 -8.45 -6.64 33.74
N THR A 424 -7.84 -6.56 34.90
CA THR A 424 -7.02 -5.42 35.35
C THR A 424 -5.53 -5.73 35.34
N ALA A 425 -5.18 -7.02 35.36
CA ALA A 425 -3.82 -7.50 35.29
C ALA A 425 -3.79 -8.90 34.68
N ALA A 426 -2.67 -9.27 34.07
CA ALA A 426 -2.38 -10.65 33.69
C ALA A 426 -1.91 -11.41 34.97
N HIS A 427 -2.45 -12.60 35.20
CA HIS A 427 -2.06 -13.41 36.37
C HIS A 427 -0.73 -14.13 36.14
N ASP A 428 -0.48 -14.54 34.91
CA ASP A 428 0.76 -15.14 34.42
C ASP A 428 0.87 -14.99 32.90
N ALA A 429 1.94 -15.49 32.31
CA ALA A 429 2.15 -15.41 30.83
C ALA A 429 1.08 -16.14 30.02
N HIS A 430 0.26 -16.98 30.65
CA HIS A 430 -0.78 -17.80 29.98
C HIS A 430 -2.20 -17.40 30.37
N SER A 431 -2.39 -16.34 31.14
CA SER A 431 -3.68 -15.95 31.70
C SER A 431 -4.46 -14.93 30.85
N GLY A 432 -3.92 -14.51 29.70
CA GLY A 432 -4.58 -13.64 28.72
C GLY A 432 -5.47 -14.43 27.76
N PRO A 433 -6.34 -13.76 26.99
CA PRO A 433 -7.02 -14.40 25.88
C PRO A 433 -6.00 -14.86 24.83
N GLU A 434 -6.20 -16.04 24.27
CA GLU A 434 -5.30 -16.61 23.24
C GLU A 434 -5.22 -15.74 21.97
N THR A 435 -6.22 -14.87 21.76
CA THR A 435 -6.37 -14.02 20.56
C THR A 435 -5.91 -12.57 20.75
N GLY A 436 -5.27 -12.25 21.89
CA GLY A 436 -4.78 -10.90 22.18
C GLY A 436 -4.00 -10.81 23.49
N GLN A 437 -3.51 -9.61 23.79
CA GLN A 437 -2.78 -9.34 25.03
C GLN A 437 -3.43 -8.18 25.80
N LEU A 438 -3.38 -8.25 27.12
CA LEU A 438 -3.74 -7.10 27.97
C LEU A 438 -2.69 -6.00 27.79
N VAL A 439 -3.06 -4.89 27.18
CA VAL A 439 -2.16 -3.74 26.89
C VAL A 439 -2.33 -2.59 27.87
N ALA A 440 -3.49 -2.54 28.54
CA ALA A 440 -3.78 -1.65 29.67
C ALA A 440 -4.90 -2.26 30.51
N GLU A 441 -5.16 -1.71 31.71
CA GLU A 441 -6.27 -2.13 32.57
C GLU A 441 -7.60 -2.05 31.82
N GLY A 442 -8.28 -3.18 31.69
CA GLY A 442 -9.54 -3.29 30.95
C GLY A 442 -9.42 -3.30 29.42
N VAL A 443 -8.21 -3.33 28.86
CA VAL A 443 -7.97 -3.20 27.41
C VAL A 443 -7.14 -4.36 26.89
N ILE A 444 -7.70 -5.13 25.97
CA ILE A 444 -6.99 -6.17 25.21
C ILE A 444 -6.71 -5.64 23.82
N GLY A 445 -5.45 -5.60 23.41
CA GLY A 445 -5.07 -5.49 22.01
C GLY A 445 -5.30 -6.82 21.30
N VAL A 446 -6.08 -6.83 20.22
CA VAL A 446 -6.40 -8.06 19.48
C VAL A 446 -5.28 -8.36 18.49
N ASN A 447 -4.81 -9.61 18.45
CA ASN A 447 -3.83 -10.06 17.48
C ASN A 447 -4.40 -9.96 16.06
N HIS A 448 -3.57 -9.56 15.11
CA HIS A 448 -3.97 -9.42 13.72
C HIS A 448 -2.74 -9.47 12.81
N ASP A 449 -3.00 -9.62 11.53
CA ASP A 449 -1.96 -9.69 10.52
C ASP A 449 -2.09 -8.53 9.53
N HIS A 450 -0.97 -8.23 8.87
CA HIS A 450 -0.93 -7.30 7.75
C HIS A 450 -0.23 -7.95 6.57
N TYR A 451 -0.87 -7.96 5.39
CA TYR A 451 -0.33 -8.51 4.16
C TYR A 451 -0.44 -7.49 3.04
N PHE A 452 0.70 -6.88 2.66
CA PHE A 452 0.80 -5.96 1.53
C PHE A 452 1.21 -6.75 0.30
N SER A 453 0.36 -6.83 -0.71
CA SER A 453 0.74 -7.35 -2.01
C SER A 453 1.31 -6.22 -2.86
N TYR A 454 2.54 -6.38 -3.34
CA TYR A 454 3.19 -5.49 -4.29
C TYR A 454 3.18 -6.13 -5.67
N ARG A 455 2.67 -5.40 -6.67
CA ARG A 455 2.76 -5.76 -8.08
C ARG A 455 4.02 -5.17 -8.67
N LEU A 456 4.86 -6.02 -9.27
CA LEU A 456 6.15 -5.68 -9.85
C LEU A 456 6.17 -6.20 -11.30
N ASP A 457 5.93 -5.33 -12.25
CA ASP A 457 5.91 -5.63 -13.69
C ASP A 457 7.34 -5.51 -14.23
N PHE A 458 8.04 -6.65 -14.30
CA PHE A 458 9.46 -6.69 -14.67
C PHE A 458 9.66 -6.60 -16.19
N ASP A 459 10.49 -5.63 -16.58
CA ASP A 459 10.96 -5.41 -17.96
C ASP A 459 12.49 -5.36 -17.98
N VAL A 460 13.15 -6.43 -17.54
CA VAL A 460 14.62 -6.47 -17.46
C VAL A 460 15.22 -6.45 -18.85
N ASP A 461 15.76 -5.30 -19.29
CA ASP A 461 16.23 -5.02 -20.63
C ASP A 461 15.23 -5.44 -21.74
N GLY A 462 13.92 -5.27 -21.48
CA GLY A 462 12.83 -5.56 -22.39
C GLY A 462 11.75 -6.46 -21.79
N THR A 463 10.66 -6.66 -22.50
CA THR A 463 9.43 -7.33 -22.03
C THR A 463 9.49 -8.85 -22.05
N SER A 464 10.44 -9.47 -22.77
CA SER A 464 10.55 -10.94 -22.83
C SER A 464 11.46 -11.44 -21.74
N ASN A 465 10.87 -11.76 -20.60
CA ASN A 465 11.59 -12.25 -19.44
C ASN A 465 11.20 -13.69 -19.07
N SER A 466 11.99 -14.31 -18.22
CA SER A 466 11.72 -15.62 -17.61
C SER A 466 11.99 -15.55 -16.13
N PHE A 467 11.23 -16.31 -15.35
CA PHE A 467 11.47 -16.42 -13.92
C PHE A 467 12.34 -17.65 -13.62
N MET A 468 13.40 -17.46 -12.84
CA MET A 468 14.36 -18.50 -12.48
C MET A 468 14.51 -18.61 -10.97
N LEU A 469 14.42 -19.82 -10.46
CA LEU A 469 14.80 -20.21 -9.12
C LEU A 469 16.25 -20.68 -9.14
N ASN A 470 17.16 -19.97 -8.49
CA ASN A 470 18.52 -20.44 -8.31
C ASN A 470 18.64 -21.09 -6.93
N ARG A 471 18.42 -22.41 -6.86
CA ARG A 471 18.37 -23.16 -5.61
C ARG A 471 19.78 -23.45 -5.10
N MET A 472 19.98 -23.34 -3.78
CA MET A 472 21.19 -23.79 -3.11
C MET A 472 20.98 -25.21 -2.59
N VAL A 473 21.65 -26.18 -3.21
CA VAL A 473 21.47 -27.61 -2.91
C VAL A 473 22.73 -28.17 -2.23
N PRO A 474 22.57 -28.79 -1.05
CA PRO A 474 23.72 -29.43 -0.40
C PRO A 474 24.20 -30.66 -1.20
N GLN A 475 25.51 -30.80 -1.33
CA GLN A 475 26.17 -31.90 -1.99
C GLN A 475 27.21 -32.53 -1.06
N ARG A 476 27.19 -33.86 -0.97
CA ARG A 476 28.21 -34.63 -0.23
C ARG A 476 29.53 -34.61 -0.98
N VAL A 477 30.64 -34.51 -0.22
CA VAL A 477 32.01 -34.63 -0.72
C VAL A 477 32.64 -35.86 -0.03
N ASP A 478 32.81 -36.96 -0.79
CA ASP A 478 33.16 -38.25 -0.18
C ASP A 478 34.66 -38.45 0.05
N ASN A 479 35.50 -37.93 -0.83
CA ASN A 479 36.95 -38.22 -0.85
C ASN A 479 37.83 -37.09 -0.28
N ASP A 480 37.28 -36.14 0.44
CA ASP A 480 38.02 -35.05 1.08
C ASP A 480 37.98 -35.23 2.61
N PRO A 481 39.17 -35.41 3.26
CA PRO A 481 39.21 -35.56 4.72
C PRO A 481 38.84 -34.28 5.48
N MET A 482 39.04 -33.12 4.88
CA MET A 482 38.83 -31.81 5.49
C MET A 482 37.43 -31.24 5.26
N ARG A 483 36.74 -31.65 4.18
CA ARG A 483 35.45 -31.17 3.80
C ARG A 483 34.48 -32.29 3.44
N LYS A 484 33.36 -32.37 4.15
CA LYS A 484 32.36 -33.41 3.97
C LYS A 484 31.12 -32.97 3.20
N SER A 485 30.91 -31.65 3.04
CA SER A 485 29.80 -31.13 2.28
C SER A 485 30.11 -29.73 1.72
N ILE A 486 29.50 -29.45 0.59
CA ILE A 486 29.40 -28.13 -0.04
C ILE A 486 27.94 -27.88 -0.38
N TRP A 487 27.59 -26.70 -0.82
CA TRP A 487 26.35 -26.44 -1.55
C TRP A 487 26.70 -25.98 -2.97
N VAL A 488 25.80 -26.25 -3.89
CA VAL A 488 25.93 -25.89 -5.30
C VAL A 488 24.68 -25.15 -5.75
N ASN A 489 24.85 -24.27 -6.73
CA ASN A 489 23.72 -23.63 -7.40
C ASN A 489 23.06 -24.60 -8.37
N GLN A 490 21.73 -24.67 -8.29
CA GLN A 490 20.89 -25.41 -9.22
C GLN A 490 19.83 -24.48 -9.80
N PRO A 491 20.10 -23.80 -10.92
CA PRO A 491 19.14 -22.91 -11.57
C PRO A 491 18.01 -23.73 -12.22
N VAL A 492 16.76 -23.30 -12.00
CA VAL A 492 15.57 -23.90 -12.58
C VAL A 492 14.69 -22.79 -13.12
N VAL A 493 14.43 -22.79 -14.42
CA VAL A 493 13.48 -21.85 -15.04
C VAL A 493 12.07 -22.36 -14.82
N ALA A 494 11.20 -21.53 -14.29
CA ALA A 494 9.79 -21.84 -14.13
C ALA A 494 9.09 -21.73 -15.49
N ALA A 495 8.49 -22.81 -15.94
CA ALA A 495 7.82 -22.84 -17.23
C ALA A 495 6.40 -22.25 -17.17
N ARG A 496 5.73 -22.42 -16.04
CA ARG A 496 4.33 -22.04 -15.85
C ARG A 496 4.10 -21.39 -14.49
N GLU A 497 2.98 -20.67 -14.37
CA GLU A 497 2.60 -19.93 -13.16
C GLU A 497 2.65 -20.78 -11.88
N LYS A 498 2.15 -22.03 -11.92
CA LYS A 498 2.19 -22.93 -10.75
C LYS A 498 3.59 -23.28 -10.28
N ASP A 499 4.61 -23.18 -11.16
CA ASP A 499 6.01 -23.47 -10.82
C ASP A 499 6.66 -22.29 -10.09
N ALA A 500 5.97 -21.13 -10.04
CA ALA A 500 6.42 -19.87 -9.45
C ALA A 500 5.43 -19.31 -8.41
N ILE A 501 4.69 -20.18 -7.74
CA ILE A 501 3.94 -19.89 -6.50
C ILE A 501 4.84 -20.36 -5.35
N LEU A 502 5.37 -19.43 -4.56
CA LEU A 502 6.53 -19.71 -3.72
C LEU A 502 6.35 -19.26 -2.28
N ASP A 503 6.91 -20.07 -1.40
CA ASP A 503 7.15 -19.73 0.00
C ASP A 503 8.66 -19.65 0.28
N ILE A 504 9.05 -18.77 1.21
CA ILE A 504 10.42 -18.72 1.72
C ILE A 504 10.72 -20.00 2.50
N ARG A 505 11.78 -20.68 2.10
CA ARG A 505 12.22 -21.93 2.72
C ARG A 505 13.65 -21.81 3.20
N LEU A 506 13.83 -21.67 4.51
CA LEU A 506 15.16 -21.58 5.13
C LEU A 506 15.97 -22.87 5.01
N ASP A 507 15.28 -24.01 4.93
CA ASP A 507 15.85 -25.34 4.74
C ASP A 507 16.20 -25.65 3.27
N GLN A 508 15.65 -24.87 2.32
CA GLN A 508 15.88 -24.99 0.88
C GLN A 508 16.00 -23.60 0.25
N PRO A 509 17.03 -22.83 0.60
CA PRO A 509 17.16 -21.46 0.16
C PRO A 509 17.29 -21.37 -1.35
N SER A 510 16.63 -20.38 -1.92
CA SER A 510 16.67 -20.08 -3.36
C SER A 510 16.67 -18.59 -3.60
N MET A 511 17.33 -18.16 -4.66
CA MET A 511 17.25 -16.80 -5.17
C MET A 511 16.12 -16.74 -6.20
N TRP A 512 15.32 -15.69 -6.18
CA TRP A 512 14.17 -15.45 -7.06
C TRP A 512 14.55 -14.43 -8.11
N MET A 513 14.66 -14.84 -9.36
CA MET A 513 15.31 -14.03 -10.39
C MET A 513 14.41 -13.82 -11.62
N PHE A 514 14.24 -12.56 -12.01
CA PHE A 514 13.69 -12.17 -13.29
C PHE A 514 14.83 -11.93 -14.27
N MET A 515 14.95 -12.76 -15.28
CA MET A 515 16.05 -12.70 -16.25
C MET A 515 15.55 -12.44 -17.66
N ASN A 516 16.37 -11.75 -18.45
CA ASN A 516 16.19 -11.67 -19.90
C ASN A 516 17.11 -12.69 -20.57
N PRO A 517 16.57 -13.79 -21.12
CA PRO A 517 17.40 -14.82 -21.71
C PRO A 517 18.10 -14.39 -23.02
N SER A 518 17.62 -13.31 -23.66
CA SER A 518 18.14 -12.81 -24.95
C SER A 518 19.23 -11.74 -24.78
N VAL A 519 19.36 -11.13 -23.61
CA VAL A 519 20.37 -10.10 -23.33
C VAL A 519 21.41 -10.65 -22.35
N ARG A 520 22.69 -10.50 -22.73
CA ARG A 520 23.80 -11.05 -21.95
C ARG A 520 24.83 -9.99 -21.62
N GLY A 521 25.39 -10.09 -20.43
CA GLY A 521 26.53 -9.29 -19.99
C GLY A 521 27.84 -9.73 -20.66
N SER A 522 28.93 -9.03 -20.40
CA SER A 522 30.27 -9.29 -20.97
C SER A 522 30.81 -10.69 -20.68
N LEU A 523 30.37 -11.33 -19.60
CA LEU A 523 30.74 -12.70 -19.20
C LEU A 523 29.76 -13.75 -19.72
N ASN A 524 28.85 -13.36 -20.64
CA ASN A 524 27.86 -14.23 -21.28
C ASN A 524 26.74 -14.77 -20.34
N TYR A 525 26.60 -14.23 -19.14
CA TYR A 525 25.44 -14.52 -18.30
C TYR A 525 24.23 -13.72 -18.78
N PRO A 526 22.99 -14.29 -18.73
CA PRO A 526 21.79 -13.50 -18.93
C PRO A 526 21.68 -12.43 -17.85
N VAL A 527 21.25 -11.25 -18.25
CA VAL A 527 21.01 -10.15 -17.30
C VAL A 527 19.75 -10.41 -16.48
N ALA A 528 19.77 -10.07 -15.21
CA ALA A 528 18.66 -10.35 -14.32
C ALA A 528 18.51 -9.32 -13.19
N TYR A 529 17.35 -9.34 -12.55
CA TYR A 529 17.08 -8.76 -11.24
C TYR A 529 16.62 -9.82 -10.27
N GLU A 530 17.17 -9.81 -9.07
CA GLU A 530 16.83 -10.70 -7.97
C GLU A 530 15.83 -10.02 -7.04
N VAL A 531 14.78 -10.74 -6.65
CA VAL A 531 13.93 -10.36 -5.51
C VAL A 531 14.57 -10.91 -4.24
N MET A 532 14.93 -10.01 -3.34
CA MET A 532 15.49 -10.33 -2.03
C MET A 532 14.37 -10.26 -0.98
N PRO A 533 13.82 -11.38 -0.56
CA PRO A 533 12.77 -11.37 0.45
C PRO A 533 13.35 -10.86 1.79
N GLY A 534 12.57 -10.03 2.47
CA GLY A 534 12.84 -9.63 3.85
C GLY A 534 12.30 -10.65 4.85
N ALA A 535 12.29 -10.26 6.12
CA ALA A 535 11.54 -10.98 7.14
C ALA A 535 10.04 -10.76 6.88
N THR A 536 9.38 -11.74 6.30
CA THR A 536 7.99 -11.69 5.89
C THR A 536 7.23 -12.95 6.29
N ALA A 537 5.95 -12.78 6.62
CA ALA A 537 5.01 -13.84 6.93
C ALA A 537 4.10 -14.11 5.72
N LYS A 538 3.45 -15.27 5.72
CA LYS A 538 2.29 -15.56 4.90
C LYS A 538 1.10 -15.87 5.81
N SER A 539 -0.11 -15.81 5.30
CA SER A 539 -1.29 -16.19 6.07
C SER A 539 -1.21 -17.64 6.52
N ILE A 540 -1.59 -17.86 7.77
CA ILE A 540 -1.75 -19.20 8.39
C ILE A 540 -3.22 -19.52 8.64
N LEU A 541 -4.13 -18.68 8.19
CA LEU A 541 -5.56 -18.96 8.18
C LEU A 541 -5.86 -20.14 7.28
N SER A 542 -6.92 -20.88 7.61
CA SER A 542 -7.36 -22.01 6.80
C SER A 542 -7.88 -21.52 5.42
N THR A 543 -7.58 -22.24 4.36
CA THR A 543 -8.02 -21.89 2.99
C THR A 543 -9.54 -21.98 2.80
N ASP A 544 -10.26 -22.64 3.70
CA ASP A 544 -11.72 -22.67 3.73
C ASP A 544 -12.36 -21.58 4.60
N ASP A 545 -11.53 -20.76 5.29
CA ASP A 545 -12.01 -19.58 5.99
C ASP A 545 -12.58 -18.57 4.97
N PRO A 546 -13.83 -18.11 5.16
CA PRO A 546 -14.47 -17.17 4.24
C PRO A 546 -13.67 -15.91 3.99
N VAL A 547 -13.00 -15.35 5.00
CA VAL A 547 -12.21 -14.12 4.85
C VAL A 547 -10.90 -14.38 4.11
N GLN A 548 -10.30 -15.58 4.27
CA GLN A 548 -9.07 -15.96 3.57
C GLN A 548 -9.28 -16.02 2.06
N ARG A 549 -10.47 -16.32 1.57
CA ARG A 549 -10.76 -16.40 0.13
C ARG A 549 -10.52 -15.07 -0.58
N ILE A 550 -10.89 -13.95 0.04
CA ILE A 550 -10.63 -12.61 -0.52
C ILE A 550 -9.15 -12.26 -0.36
N GLY A 551 -8.55 -12.63 0.77
CA GLY A 551 -7.13 -12.46 1.04
C GLY A 551 -6.22 -13.57 0.49
N ALA A 552 -6.70 -14.40 -0.46
CA ALA A 552 -6.00 -15.60 -0.92
C ALA A 552 -4.59 -15.34 -1.51
N PHE A 553 -4.30 -14.14 -1.95
CA PHE A 553 -2.95 -13.76 -2.37
C PHE A 553 -1.91 -13.88 -1.24
N SER A 554 -2.34 -13.82 0.02
CA SER A 554 -1.48 -13.94 1.20
C SER A 554 -1.15 -15.40 1.60
N GLU A 555 -1.74 -16.39 0.93
CA GLU A 555 -1.43 -17.82 1.15
C GLU A 555 0.02 -18.17 0.79
N HIS A 556 0.63 -17.39 -0.09
CA HIS A 556 2.02 -17.51 -0.48
C HIS A 556 2.73 -16.15 -0.46
N GLN A 557 4.03 -16.17 -0.22
CA GLN A 557 4.83 -14.96 -0.14
C GLN A 557 5.19 -14.39 -1.50
N PHE A 558 5.17 -15.21 -2.55
CA PHE A 558 5.50 -14.76 -3.89
C PHE A 558 4.76 -15.54 -4.98
N TRP A 559 4.30 -14.78 -6.00
CA TRP A 559 3.65 -15.33 -7.18
C TRP A 559 4.26 -14.71 -8.43
N VAL A 560 4.31 -15.47 -9.52
CA VAL A 560 4.64 -14.92 -10.84
C VAL A 560 3.54 -15.28 -11.82
N THR A 561 3.04 -14.27 -12.51
CA THR A 561 2.00 -14.45 -13.53
C THR A 561 2.50 -13.97 -14.88
N ARG A 562 1.90 -14.47 -15.95
CA ARG A 562 2.01 -13.82 -17.25
C ARG A 562 1.32 -12.46 -17.18
N TYR A 563 1.93 -11.44 -17.79
CA TYR A 563 1.33 -10.10 -17.87
C TYR A 563 -0.07 -10.13 -18.50
N ASN A 564 -0.99 -9.44 -17.86
CA ASN A 564 -2.32 -9.16 -18.37
C ASN A 564 -2.74 -7.78 -17.83
N GLU A 565 -3.12 -6.86 -18.72
CA GLU A 565 -3.47 -5.48 -18.35
C GLU A 565 -4.70 -5.37 -17.45
N ALA A 566 -5.57 -6.38 -17.44
CA ALA A 566 -6.73 -6.46 -16.55
C ALA A 566 -6.38 -6.99 -15.14
N GLU A 567 -5.24 -7.66 -14.97
CA GLU A 567 -4.81 -8.25 -13.70
C GLU A 567 -3.94 -7.26 -12.92
N ARG A 568 -4.58 -6.40 -12.11
CA ARG A 568 -3.91 -5.28 -11.43
C ARG A 568 -3.94 -5.39 -9.91
N TYR A 569 -4.98 -5.97 -9.34
CA TYR A 569 -5.26 -5.95 -7.90
C TYR A 569 -5.35 -7.38 -7.37
N ALA A 570 -4.48 -7.74 -6.42
CA ALA A 570 -4.30 -9.11 -5.97
C ALA A 570 -5.58 -9.78 -5.41
N ALA A 571 -6.49 -9.01 -4.82
CA ALA A 571 -7.81 -9.47 -4.37
C ALA A 571 -8.92 -9.30 -5.42
N GLY A 572 -8.56 -8.92 -6.67
CA GLY A 572 -9.52 -8.60 -7.73
C GLY A 572 -9.93 -7.14 -7.78
N THR A 573 -10.64 -6.79 -8.84
CA THR A 573 -11.01 -5.39 -9.12
C THR A 573 -12.08 -4.88 -8.16
N TYR A 574 -13.04 -5.72 -7.79
CA TYR A 574 -14.18 -5.35 -6.94
C TYR A 574 -14.31 -6.33 -5.76
N PRO A 575 -13.48 -6.20 -4.71
CA PRO A 575 -13.49 -7.15 -3.60
C PRO A 575 -14.66 -6.92 -2.61
N THR A 576 -15.27 -5.73 -2.59
CA THR A 576 -16.35 -5.40 -1.65
C THR A 576 -17.58 -6.24 -1.89
N SER A 577 -18.04 -6.95 -0.86
CA SER A 577 -19.19 -7.85 -0.94
C SER A 577 -19.13 -8.83 -2.12
N SER A 578 -17.91 -9.29 -2.42
CA SER A 578 -17.58 -10.16 -3.56
C SER A 578 -17.78 -11.64 -3.23
N ASP A 579 -17.96 -12.45 -4.27
CA ASP A 579 -17.94 -13.91 -4.19
C ASP A 579 -16.53 -14.51 -4.34
N ALA A 580 -15.49 -13.65 -4.39
CA ALA A 580 -14.08 -14.01 -4.54
C ALA A 580 -13.75 -14.81 -5.83
N ASN A 581 -14.44 -14.50 -6.93
CA ASN A 581 -14.19 -15.11 -8.24
C ASN A 581 -13.18 -14.33 -9.10
N ASP A 582 -12.40 -13.44 -8.49
CA ASP A 582 -11.34 -12.64 -9.13
C ASP A 582 -10.12 -12.62 -8.22
N GLY A 583 -9.00 -12.14 -8.74
CA GLY A 583 -7.77 -12.00 -7.98
C GLY A 583 -6.72 -13.08 -8.28
N LEU A 584 -5.55 -12.90 -7.65
CA LEU A 584 -4.33 -13.62 -7.98
C LEU A 584 -4.45 -15.15 -7.90
N ALA A 585 -5.06 -15.66 -6.83
CA ALA A 585 -5.28 -17.10 -6.65
C ALA A 585 -6.28 -17.70 -7.68
N VAL A 586 -7.14 -16.87 -8.26
CA VAL A 586 -8.06 -17.29 -9.33
C VAL A 586 -7.35 -17.28 -10.68
N TRP A 587 -6.63 -16.22 -11.01
CA TRP A 587 -5.94 -16.06 -12.30
C TRP A 587 -4.90 -17.15 -12.54
N THR A 588 -4.12 -17.51 -11.52
CA THR A 588 -3.08 -18.52 -11.60
C THR A 588 -3.59 -19.94 -11.84
N LYS A 589 -4.90 -20.21 -11.67
CA LYS A 589 -5.53 -21.48 -12.09
C LYS A 589 -5.42 -21.74 -13.59
N ALA A 590 -5.31 -20.67 -14.40
CA ALA A 590 -5.08 -20.79 -15.84
C ALA A 590 -3.72 -21.39 -16.18
N ASN A 591 -2.76 -21.32 -15.26
CA ASN A 591 -1.44 -21.94 -15.34
C ASN A 591 -0.72 -21.64 -16.67
N ARG A 592 -0.69 -20.34 -17.04
CA ARG A 592 -0.12 -19.83 -18.28
C ARG A 592 1.40 -20.03 -18.32
N THR A 593 2.00 -20.02 -19.52
CA THR A 593 3.46 -20.01 -19.65
C THR A 593 4.03 -18.68 -19.19
N ILE A 594 5.14 -18.72 -18.45
CA ILE A 594 5.90 -17.57 -17.93
C ILE A 594 7.38 -17.62 -18.36
N GLU A 595 7.69 -18.42 -19.36
CA GLU A 595 9.02 -18.52 -19.93
C GLU A 595 9.11 -17.64 -21.20
N ASN A 596 10.13 -16.78 -21.25
CA ASN A 596 10.43 -15.89 -22.36
C ASN A 596 9.21 -15.09 -22.85
N THR A 597 8.52 -14.46 -21.89
CA THR A 597 7.32 -13.66 -22.14
C THR A 597 7.26 -12.48 -21.15
N ASP A 598 6.27 -11.63 -21.31
CA ASP A 598 6.01 -10.54 -20.36
C ASP A 598 5.42 -11.11 -19.07
N ILE A 599 6.05 -10.83 -17.92
CA ILE A 599 5.72 -11.44 -16.62
C ILE A 599 5.71 -10.43 -15.46
N VAL A 600 4.84 -10.69 -14.51
CA VAL A 600 4.64 -9.87 -13.32
C VAL A 600 4.95 -10.68 -12.07
N GLY A 601 5.77 -10.12 -11.18
CA GLY A 601 5.97 -10.62 -9.84
C GLY A 601 5.00 -9.99 -8.86
N TRP A 602 4.50 -10.77 -7.92
CA TRP A 602 3.63 -10.32 -6.83
C TRP A 602 4.25 -10.75 -5.51
N TYR A 603 4.76 -9.76 -4.77
CA TYR A 603 5.40 -9.99 -3.48
C TYR A 603 4.44 -9.65 -2.34
N THR A 604 4.20 -10.60 -1.44
CA THR A 604 3.45 -10.37 -0.21
C THR A 604 4.41 -10.03 0.93
N LEU A 605 4.47 -8.75 1.31
CA LEU A 605 5.12 -8.32 2.53
C LEU A 605 4.12 -8.49 3.66
N GLY A 606 4.34 -9.48 4.51
CA GLY A 606 3.42 -9.83 5.59
C GLY A 606 4.09 -9.84 6.95
N PHE A 607 3.33 -9.54 8.00
CA PHE A 607 3.77 -9.71 9.38
C PHE A 607 2.60 -10.02 10.30
N HIS A 608 2.85 -10.90 11.28
CA HIS A 608 1.93 -11.21 12.35
C HIS A 608 2.13 -10.18 13.46
N HIS A 609 1.08 -9.47 13.83
CA HIS A 609 1.12 -8.53 14.92
C HIS A 609 0.52 -9.14 16.18
N ILE A 610 1.37 -9.70 17.04
CA ILE A 610 1.02 -10.04 18.41
C ILE A 610 1.16 -8.75 19.22
N THR A 611 0.04 -8.25 19.71
CA THR A 611 -0.01 -6.98 20.45
C THR A 611 0.71 -7.07 21.80
N ARG A 612 1.24 -5.95 22.26
CA ARG A 612 2.03 -5.84 23.51
C ARG A 612 1.77 -4.50 24.19
N ALA A 613 2.15 -4.38 25.45
CA ALA A 613 1.92 -3.17 26.25
C ALA A 613 2.54 -1.91 25.62
N GLU A 614 3.68 -2.05 24.90
CA GLU A 614 4.36 -0.94 24.22
C GLU A 614 3.59 -0.41 22.99
N ASP A 615 2.59 -1.13 22.50
CA ASP A 615 1.73 -0.69 21.39
C ASP A 615 0.59 0.23 21.86
N TRP A 616 0.50 0.49 23.18
CA TRP A 616 -0.53 1.30 23.79
C TRP A 616 0.05 2.59 24.40
N PRO A 617 -0.66 3.74 24.25
CA PRO A 617 -1.89 3.98 23.47
C PRO A 617 -1.66 4.21 21.98
N VAL A 618 -0.43 4.36 21.54
CA VAL A 618 -0.01 4.50 20.15
C VAL A 618 1.30 3.72 19.95
N MET A 619 1.39 3.03 18.82
CA MET A 619 2.51 2.12 18.55
C MET A 619 3.81 2.84 18.17
N PRO A 620 4.97 2.35 18.60
CA PRO A 620 6.22 2.64 17.92
C PRO A 620 6.16 2.16 16.47
N THR A 621 6.75 2.90 15.54
CA THR A 621 6.79 2.49 14.12
C THR A 621 7.60 1.22 13.93
N MET A 622 6.99 0.18 13.37
CA MET A 622 7.62 -1.08 13.00
C MET A 622 7.90 -1.08 11.49
N TRP A 623 9.15 -1.34 11.11
CA TRP A 623 9.56 -1.36 9.71
C TRP A 623 9.73 -2.79 9.19
N HIS A 624 9.14 -3.04 8.01
CA HIS A 624 9.29 -4.26 7.24
C HIS A 624 9.68 -3.90 5.82
N GLU A 625 10.56 -4.70 5.18
CA GLU A 625 11.06 -4.36 3.86
C GLU A 625 11.44 -5.59 3.04
N PHE A 626 11.47 -5.44 1.73
CA PHE A 626 12.10 -6.32 0.77
C PHE A 626 12.82 -5.49 -0.29
N ALA A 627 13.66 -6.10 -1.11
CA ALA A 627 14.36 -5.38 -2.15
C ALA A 627 14.40 -6.15 -3.48
N ILE A 628 14.61 -5.42 -4.56
CA ILE A 628 15.05 -5.99 -5.83
C ILE A 628 16.44 -5.43 -6.14
N ARG A 629 17.35 -6.29 -6.62
CA ARG A 629 18.72 -5.89 -6.92
C ARG A 629 19.23 -6.48 -8.25
N PRO A 630 20.23 -5.82 -8.88
CA PRO A 630 20.87 -6.35 -10.08
C PRO A 630 21.55 -7.69 -9.83
N PHE A 631 21.42 -8.60 -10.80
CA PHE A 631 22.19 -9.84 -10.85
C PHE A 631 22.72 -10.06 -12.27
N HIS A 632 24.03 -9.99 -12.46
CA HIS A 632 24.66 -9.95 -13.79
C HIS A 632 24.13 -8.84 -14.71
N PHE A 633 23.41 -7.87 -14.16
CA PHE A 633 22.86 -6.74 -14.90
C PHE A 633 23.98 -5.77 -15.31
N PHE A 634 24.91 -5.50 -14.42
CA PHE A 634 26.10 -4.70 -14.70
C PHE A 634 27.30 -5.59 -15.01
N ASN A 635 28.27 -5.06 -15.79
CA ASN A 635 29.53 -5.75 -16.09
C ASN A 635 30.58 -5.59 -14.97
N LYS A 636 30.38 -4.68 -14.06
CA LYS A 636 31.25 -4.39 -12.90
C LYS A 636 30.43 -3.75 -11.78
N ASN A 637 31.02 -3.57 -10.62
CA ASN A 637 30.39 -2.86 -9.51
C ASN A 637 30.02 -1.42 -9.92
N PRO A 638 28.73 -1.05 -9.97
CA PRO A 638 28.27 0.26 -10.49
C PRO A 638 28.54 1.43 -9.55
N VAL A 639 29.01 1.20 -8.32
CA VAL A 639 29.28 2.25 -7.31
C VAL A 639 30.77 2.56 -7.14
N LEU A 640 31.63 2.07 -8.05
CA LEU A 640 33.07 2.39 -8.02
C LEU A 640 33.36 3.84 -8.38
N ASP A 641 32.52 4.47 -9.18
CA ASP A 641 32.66 5.83 -9.67
C ASP A 641 32.02 6.90 -8.77
N LEU A 642 31.40 6.49 -7.66
CA LEU A 642 30.87 7.45 -6.70
C LEU A 642 31.99 8.37 -6.17
N PRO A 643 31.68 9.65 -5.91
CA PRO A 643 32.68 10.60 -5.39
C PRO A 643 33.16 10.15 -3.99
N LYS A 644 34.44 10.45 -3.69
CA LYS A 644 34.96 10.31 -2.34
C LYS A 644 34.24 11.26 -1.38
N SER A 645 34.26 10.94 -0.11
CA SER A 645 33.74 11.85 0.91
C SER A 645 34.53 13.18 0.89
N LEU A 646 33.83 14.30 1.06
CA LEU A 646 34.47 15.61 1.21
C LEU A 646 35.38 15.72 2.45
N ALA A 647 35.30 14.77 3.39
CA ALA A 647 36.16 14.70 4.56
C ALA A 647 37.57 14.20 4.24
N ASP A 648 37.80 13.69 3.02
CA ASP A 648 39.12 13.19 2.57
C ASP A 648 39.94 14.24 1.79
N HIS A 649 39.50 15.51 1.81
CA HIS A 649 40.19 16.64 1.15
C HIS A 649 40.70 17.66 2.15
#